data_c2a342772992bcf8e1729828f10ead59
#
_entry.id   c2a342772992bcf8e1729828f10ead59
#
_cell.length_a   1.000
_cell.length_b   1.000
_cell.length_c   1.000
_cell.angle_alpha   90.00
_cell.angle_beta   90.00
_cell.angle_gamma   90.00
#
_symmetry.space_group_name_H-M   'P 1'
#
loop_
_entity.id
_entity.type
_entity.pdbx_description
1 polymer ?
#
loop_
_entity_poly.entity_id
_entity_poly.type
_entity_poly.pdbx_seq_one_letter_code
_entity_poly.pdbx_strand_id
1 'polypeptide(L)'
;MSSSKHSVRNSLLVILASAGAGFLFFKADSFWGLVFSALVIVMALFGMLPVMDGGWRFRAGFVTSTFLTASLVLLPTLSNLTEGKIPCPTYIRERLNAAIAPGLDLRGGMRLVYTVEVEEAIRDKRDHLADEMKQSLGVLFGVHSGDGPLNHDEAMKLEAKVHVATPESALIRLKFADAADAAKVDDRFNKKFLGDLGLTRGPAPNELTYKIRTETETAIRGRAVAQAKETVNKRIDEKGLREASVTTRDEDIIVEVPGEDEKAFADIKETIRRTARLEFKMVDDETDFFAKVKEDELPTGASIDGERAPVGVGKTADVHVIRMVKQPNETMTECLARFKAWTATLNVPDDHQIGFEKVVDRDPDTGKATPVGWRTFYLFGRAEVTGDYITDATVGQDNSSGAGLGHYYVGVTFSPAGADRFEEITGANIQRRFAIILDDEINSAPVIRSKIGSRASITLGAGDPEQQLAQAKELEIVLRSGALPAPISMSNESLIGPSLGRDSIGQGVKGMLVGSGLVLCFMVIYYHKSGIVADIAVLFNLLLQMAILAYASATMTLPGICGLALTIGMSVDANVLINERIREELRAGRSVRAAVEAGYGKALSSIVDGHVTVFISGLILASFGNGPVKGFAYTLIVGIVCSLFTGVFCTRIVFDYWVRGSKAKRLSVGGEF
;
A
#
# COMPACT_ATOMS: atom_id res chain seq x y z
N MET A 1 -45.96 19.89 39.30
CA MET A 1 -44.74 20.30 40.06
C MET A 1 -43.88 19.12 40.59
N SER A 2 -44.45 17.97 40.92
CA SER A 2 -43.70 16.78 41.42
C SER A 2 -42.79 16.14 40.32
N SER A 3 -43.25 15.99 39.09
CA SER A 3 -42.50 15.40 37.95
C SER A 3 -41.25 16.20 37.57
N SER A 4 -41.29 17.53 37.70
CA SER A 4 -40.11 18.40 37.40
C SER A 4 -38.99 18.24 38.42
N LYS A 5 -39.32 18.10 39.72
CA LYS A 5 -38.32 17.91 40.77
C LYS A 5 -37.58 16.55 40.66
N HIS A 6 -38.29 15.49 40.25
CA HIS A 6 -37.68 14.17 40.02
C HIS A 6 -36.76 14.18 38.78
N SER A 7 -37.15 14.87 37.72
CA SER A 7 -36.29 15.03 36.51
C SER A 7 -34.97 15.75 36.85
N VAL A 8 -35.06 16.88 37.58
CA VAL A 8 -33.85 17.64 37.98
C VAL A 8 -32.93 16.82 38.88
N ARG A 9 -33.48 16.10 39.85
CA ARG A 9 -32.68 15.24 40.76
C ARG A 9 -31.98 14.13 39.98
N ASN A 10 -32.65 13.45 39.07
CA ASN A 10 -32.06 12.38 38.28
C ASN A 10 -30.97 12.91 37.33
N SER A 11 -31.18 14.05 36.69
CA SER A 11 -30.15 14.70 35.85
C SER A 11 -28.93 15.10 36.67
N LEU A 12 -29.12 15.59 37.89
CA LEU A 12 -28.02 15.97 38.79
C LEU A 12 -27.17 14.76 39.21
N LEU A 13 -27.82 13.62 39.49
CA LEU A 13 -27.12 12.35 39.76
C LEU A 13 -26.34 11.87 38.53
N VAL A 14 -26.88 11.98 37.33
CA VAL A 14 -26.18 11.64 36.08
C VAL A 14 -24.98 12.54 35.86
N ILE A 15 -25.09 13.85 36.13
CA ILE A 15 -23.98 14.79 36.02
C ILE A 15 -22.84 14.40 37.00
N LEU A 16 -23.16 14.14 38.24
CA LEU A 16 -22.18 13.74 39.24
C LEU A 16 -21.51 12.42 38.89
N ALA A 17 -22.26 11.41 38.48
CA ALA A 17 -21.72 10.12 38.05
C ALA A 17 -20.80 10.28 36.79
N SER A 18 -21.23 11.09 35.81
CA SER A 18 -20.46 11.35 34.61
C SER A 18 -19.19 12.18 34.86
N ALA A 19 -19.24 13.13 35.80
CA ALA A 19 -18.06 13.87 36.24
C ALA A 19 -17.05 12.96 36.93
N GLY A 20 -17.54 12.03 37.82
CA GLY A 20 -16.71 11.01 38.42
C GLY A 20 -16.08 10.05 37.41
N ALA A 21 -16.87 9.58 36.45
CA ALA A 21 -16.35 8.76 35.33
C ALA A 21 -15.33 9.53 34.48
N GLY A 22 -15.57 10.81 34.18
CA GLY A 22 -14.63 11.67 33.47
C GLY A 22 -13.30 11.82 34.19
N PHE A 23 -13.31 11.95 35.54
CA PHE A 23 -12.10 11.96 36.32
C PHE A 23 -11.31 10.64 36.26
N LEU A 24 -12.02 9.49 36.25
CA LEU A 24 -11.39 8.18 36.08
C LEU A 24 -10.79 8.02 34.69
N PHE A 25 -11.50 8.47 33.65
CA PHE A 25 -10.99 8.45 32.28
C PHE A 25 -9.79 9.39 32.10
N PHE A 26 -9.77 10.53 32.77
CA PHE A 26 -8.61 11.41 32.79
C PHE A 26 -7.39 10.72 33.40
N LYS A 27 -7.56 10.03 34.55
CA LYS A 27 -6.48 9.23 35.17
C LYS A 27 -6.02 8.05 34.28
N ALA A 28 -6.94 7.45 33.53
CA ALA A 28 -6.66 6.35 32.62
C ALA A 28 -6.15 6.83 31.26
N ASP A 29 -5.93 8.13 31.08
CA ASP A 29 -5.48 8.76 29.83
C ASP A 29 -6.36 8.44 28.60
N SER A 30 -7.67 8.23 28.83
CA SER A 30 -8.65 7.91 27.80
C SER A 30 -9.35 9.17 27.30
N PHE A 31 -8.86 9.74 26.18
CA PHE A 31 -9.43 10.93 25.55
C PHE A 31 -10.92 10.76 25.21
N TRP A 32 -11.28 9.68 24.52
CA TRP A 32 -12.68 9.42 24.13
C TRP A 32 -13.59 9.18 25.33
N GLY A 33 -13.08 8.60 26.41
CA GLY A 33 -13.82 8.48 27.68
C GLY A 33 -14.17 9.85 28.26
N LEU A 34 -13.23 10.81 28.23
CA LEU A 34 -13.46 12.19 28.66
C LEU A 34 -14.52 12.88 27.81
N VAL A 35 -14.40 12.77 26.47
CA VAL A 35 -15.38 13.34 25.53
C VAL A 35 -16.76 12.76 25.80
N PHE A 36 -16.88 11.43 25.92
CA PHE A 36 -18.15 10.77 26.22
C PHE A 36 -18.76 11.27 27.54
N SER A 37 -17.97 11.40 28.61
CA SER A 37 -18.42 11.92 29.90
C SER A 37 -18.94 13.35 29.78
N ALA A 38 -18.23 14.21 29.03
CA ALA A 38 -18.66 15.59 28.78
C ALA A 38 -19.98 15.65 28.00
N LEU A 39 -20.17 14.78 27.01
CA LEU A 39 -21.42 14.70 26.23
C LEU A 39 -22.60 14.25 27.07
N VAL A 40 -22.40 13.27 27.95
CA VAL A 40 -23.44 12.83 28.89
C VAL A 40 -23.83 13.97 29.85
N ILE A 41 -22.87 14.77 30.30
CA ILE A 41 -23.12 15.97 31.12
C ILE A 41 -23.98 16.97 30.35
N VAL A 42 -23.66 17.27 29.09
CA VAL A 42 -24.44 18.17 28.23
C VAL A 42 -25.87 17.66 28.07
N MET A 43 -26.05 16.37 27.79
CA MET A 43 -27.39 15.76 27.69
C MET A 43 -28.18 15.86 28.99
N ALA A 44 -27.53 15.63 30.13
CA ALA A 44 -28.15 15.73 31.45
C ALA A 44 -28.54 17.18 31.80
N LEU A 45 -27.73 18.19 31.38
CA LEU A 45 -28.07 19.61 31.52
C LEU A 45 -29.37 19.95 30.77
N PHE A 46 -29.54 19.43 29.54
CA PHE A 46 -30.83 19.58 28.83
C PHE A 46 -32.00 18.91 29.58
N GLY A 47 -31.74 17.79 30.26
CA GLY A 47 -32.74 17.13 31.12
C GLY A 47 -33.22 18.01 32.28
N MET A 48 -32.42 18.99 32.74
CA MET A 48 -32.79 19.91 33.82
C MET A 48 -33.64 21.10 33.36
N LEU A 49 -33.66 21.41 32.05
CA LEU A 49 -34.40 22.54 31.54
C LEU A 49 -35.93 22.36 31.77
N PRO A 50 -36.65 23.36 32.32
CA PRO A 50 -38.10 23.27 32.55
C PRO A 50 -38.92 23.50 31.28
N VAL A 51 -38.36 23.15 30.11
CA VAL A 51 -38.93 23.42 28.78
C VAL A 51 -39.22 22.11 28.08
N MET A 52 -40.42 21.97 27.52
CA MET A 52 -40.85 20.81 26.74
C MET A 52 -40.88 19.46 27.50
N ASP A 53 -41.23 18.39 26.79
CA ASP A 53 -41.26 17.03 27.33
C ASP A 53 -39.86 16.37 27.38
N GLY A 54 -39.76 15.26 28.12
CA GLY A 54 -38.48 14.57 28.30
C GLY A 54 -37.86 14.06 26.97
N GLY A 55 -38.72 13.63 26.04
CA GLY A 55 -38.28 13.17 24.73
C GLY A 55 -37.66 14.27 23.87
N TRP A 56 -38.21 15.48 23.93
CA TRP A 56 -37.63 16.64 23.24
C TRP A 56 -36.27 17.03 23.84
N ARG A 57 -36.19 17.08 25.19
CA ARG A 57 -34.96 17.41 25.91
C ARG A 57 -33.84 16.45 25.57
N PHE A 58 -34.13 15.14 25.51
CA PHE A 58 -33.15 14.12 25.11
C PHE A 58 -32.68 14.36 23.66
N ARG A 59 -33.61 14.57 22.72
CA ARG A 59 -33.24 14.84 21.30
C ARG A 59 -32.42 16.12 21.16
N ALA A 60 -32.80 17.19 21.85
CA ALA A 60 -32.07 18.46 21.82
C ALA A 60 -30.67 18.32 22.42
N GLY A 61 -30.54 17.62 23.56
CA GLY A 61 -29.25 17.31 24.18
C GLY A 61 -28.35 16.48 23.26
N PHE A 62 -28.92 15.47 22.59
CA PHE A 62 -28.19 14.64 21.63
C PHE A 62 -27.66 15.45 20.43
N VAL A 63 -28.50 16.30 19.81
CA VAL A 63 -28.08 17.15 18.68
C VAL A 63 -26.98 18.14 19.12
N THR A 64 -27.14 18.77 20.29
CA THR A 64 -26.11 19.69 20.82
C THR A 64 -24.80 18.96 21.13
N SER A 65 -24.87 17.75 21.68
CA SER A 65 -23.70 16.90 21.91
C SER A 65 -22.99 16.54 20.60
N THR A 66 -23.76 16.16 19.57
CA THR A 66 -23.21 15.85 18.24
C THR A 66 -22.54 17.07 17.62
N PHE A 67 -23.16 18.28 17.74
CA PHE A 67 -22.56 19.53 17.26
C PHE A 67 -21.23 19.82 17.95
N LEU A 68 -21.16 19.70 19.28
CA LEU A 68 -19.94 19.94 20.04
C LEU A 68 -18.83 18.93 19.69
N THR A 69 -19.20 17.65 19.50
CA THR A 69 -18.24 16.62 19.08
C THR A 69 -17.70 16.91 17.70
N ALA A 70 -18.56 17.22 16.74
CA ALA A 70 -18.15 17.58 15.38
C ALA A 70 -17.22 18.80 15.37
N SER A 71 -17.56 19.84 16.15
CA SER A 71 -16.72 21.02 16.30
C SER A 71 -15.36 20.70 16.92
N LEU A 72 -15.31 19.82 17.93
CA LEU A 72 -14.07 19.38 18.57
C LEU A 72 -13.17 18.61 17.59
N VAL A 73 -13.75 17.69 16.81
CA VAL A 73 -13.02 16.90 15.81
C VAL A 73 -12.46 17.78 14.70
N LEU A 74 -13.13 18.85 14.33
CA LEU A 74 -12.67 19.79 13.31
C LEU A 74 -11.60 20.78 13.79
N LEU A 75 -11.41 20.96 15.09
CA LEU A 75 -10.47 21.93 15.64
C LEU A 75 -9.05 21.81 15.08
N PRO A 76 -8.42 20.62 14.96
CA PRO A 76 -7.09 20.47 14.34
C PRO A 76 -7.08 20.91 12.86
N THR A 77 -8.11 20.53 12.09
CA THR A 77 -8.24 20.91 10.68
C THR A 77 -8.38 22.43 10.52
N LEU A 78 -9.24 23.05 11.33
CA LEU A 78 -9.44 24.52 11.31
C LEU A 78 -8.18 25.28 11.74
N SER A 79 -7.45 24.76 12.73
CA SER A 79 -6.16 25.35 13.14
C SER A 79 -5.15 25.31 12.00
N ASN A 80 -5.06 24.20 11.29
CA ASN A 80 -4.15 24.03 10.14
C ASN A 80 -4.57 24.95 8.97
N LEU A 81 -5.85 25.02 8.63
CA LEU A 81 -6.38 25.88 7.55
C LEU A 81 -6.23 27.38 7.82
N THR A 82 -6.24 27.77 9.09
CA THR A 82 -6.13 29.18 9.50
C THR A 82 -4.72 29.57 9.92
N GLU A 83 -3.72 28.76 9.62
CA GLU A 83 -2.31 28.99 9.99
C GLU A 83 -2.14 29.29 11.48
N GLY A 84 -2.92 28.62 12.33
CA GLY A 84 -2.87 28.78 13.78
C GLY A 84 -3.66 29.98 14.33
N LYS A 85 -4.40 30.75 13.52
CA LYS A 85 -5.28 31.82 14.02
C LYS A 85 -6.38 31.31 14.94
N ILE A 86 -6.86 30.08 14.70
CA ILE A 86 -7.75 29.37 15.63
C ILE A 86 -6.86 28.44 16.47
N PRO A 87 -6.67 28.73 17.78
CA PRO A 87 -5.78 27.92 18.60
C PRO A 87 -6.38 26.52 18.85
N CYS A 88 -5.61 25.49 18.55
CA CYS A 88 -5.94 24.13 18.94
C CYS A 88 -5.05 23.73 20.12
N PRO A 89 -5.61 23.38 21.30
CA PRO A 89 -4.82 22.91 22.43
C PRO A 89 -3.96 21.69 22.04
N THR A 90 -2.69 21.68 22.47
CA THR A 90 -1.73 20.60 22.18
C THR A 90 -2.27 19.22 22.57
N TYR A 91 -2.94 19.13 23.71
CA TYR A 91 -3.60 17.92 24.19
C TYR A 91 -4.63 17.33 23.19
N ILE A 92 -5.41 18.21 22.52
CA ILE A 92 -6.39 17.78 21.51
C ILE A 92 -5.66 17.38 20.21
N ARG A 93 -4.65 18.13 19.82
CA ARG A 93 -3.89 17.92 18.59
C ARG A 93 -3.12 16.58 18.62
N GLU A 94 -2.56 16.22 19.76
CA GLU A 94 -1.81 14.95 19.94
C GLU A 94 -2.73 13.73 20.00
N ARG A 95 -3.96 13.89 20.51
CA ARG A 95 -4.91 12.78 20.68
C ARG A 95 -5.89 12.62 19.53
N LEU A 96 -6.23 13.69 18.86
CA LEU A 96 -7.04 13.70 17.64
C LEU A 96 -6.11 13.85 16.44
N ASN A 97 -5.64 12.74 15.90
CA ASN A 97 -4.92 12.73 14.62
C ASN A 97 -5.92 12.90 13.44
N ALA A 98 -6.93 13.75 13.64
CA ALA A 98 -8.03 13.98 12.72
C ALA A 98 -7.76 15.25 11.93
N ALA A 99 -7.18 15.11 10.74
CA ALA A 99 -6.97 16.22 9.82
C ALA A 99 -7.33 15.80 8.40
N ILE A 100 -8.01 16.67 7.69
CA ILE A 100 -8.25 16.48 6.25
C ILE A 100 -6.95 16.83 5.53
N ALA A 101 -6.36 15.85 4.85
CA ALA A 101 -5.20 16.06 4.00
C ALA A 101 -5.67 16.48 2.59
N PRO A 102 -5.11 17.56 2.00
CA PRO A 102 -5.38 17.86 0.60
C PRO A 102 -4.70 16.83 -0.30
N GLY A 103 -5.44 16.30 -1.26
CA GLY A 103 -4.95 15.32 -2.23
C GLY A 103 -3.99 15.93 -3.26
N LEU A 104 -3.48 15.08 -4.14
CA LEU A 104 -2.54 15.43 -5.20
C LEU A 104 -3.05 16.58 -6.09
N ASP A 105 -4.34 16.54 -6.43
CA ASP A 105 -5.01 17.57 -7.26
C ASP A 105 -4.98 18.96 -6.64
N LEU A 106 -4.82 19.05 -5.31
CA LEU A 106 -4.87 20.28 -4.53
C LEU A 106 -3.49 20.82 -4.16
N ARG A 107 -2.53 19.94 -3.83
CA ARG A 107 -1.15 20.32 -3.46
C ARG A 107 -0.20 20.35 -4.64
N GLY A 108 -0.53 19.67 -5.73
CA GLY A 108 0.43 19.28 -6.73
C GLY A 108 1.25 18.07 -6.24
N GLY A 109 2.09 17.55 -7.13
CA GLY A 109 2.93 16.40 -6.82
C GLY A 109 3.11 15.48 -8.02
N MET A 110 3.53 14.26 -7.76
CA MET A 110 3.86 13.26 -8.77
C MET A 110 2.91 12.08 -8.69
N ARG A 111 2.40 11.67 -9.84
CA ARG A 111 1.66 10.42 -10.03
C ARG A 111 2.47 9.48 -10.92
N LEU A 112 2.79 8.32 -10.39
CA LEU A 112 3.50 7.25 -11.07
C LEU A 112 2.55 6.08 -11.28
N VAL A 113 2.62 5.46 -12.43
CA VAL A 113 1.91 4.22 -12.72
C VAL A 113 2.96 3.17 -13.08
N TYR A 114 3.00 2.11 -12.29
CA TYR A 114 3.86 0.96 -12.52
C TYR A 114 3.01 -0.24 -12.89
N THR A 115 3.37 -0.93 -13.96
CA THR A 115 2.76 -2.21 -14.34
C THR A 115 3.59 -3.35 -13.75
N VAL A 116 2.96 -4.28 -13.08
CA VAL A 116 3.60 -5.50 -12.54
C VAL A 116 3.75 -6.51 -13.68
N GLU A 117 4.97 -7.00 -13.91
CA GLU A 117 5.25 -8.00 -14.92
C GLU A 117 4.84 -9.40 -14.44
N VAL A 118 3.53 -9.61 -14.28
CA VAL A 118 2.95 -10.81 -13.68
C VAL A 118 3.29 -12.10 -14.43
N GLU A 119 3.65 -12.01 -15.71
CA GLU A 119 4.13 -13.14 -16.50
C GLU A 119 5.43 -13.74 -15.93
N GLU A 120 6.26 -12.92 -15.30
CA GLU A 120 7.48 -13.38 -14.62
C GLU A 120 7.14 -14.21 -13.39
N ALA A 121 6.17 -13.75 -12.57
CA ALA A 121 5.68 -14.53 -11.43
C ALA A 121 5.06 -15.88 -11.85
N ILE A 122 4.44 -15.94 -13.03
CA ILE A 122 3.90 -17.18 -13.59
C ILE A 122 5.06 -18.09 -14.03
N ARG A 123 6.11 -17.54 -14.66
CA ARG A 123 7.31 -18.29 -15.03
C ARG A 123 8.02 -18.86 -13.81
N ASP A 124 8.22 -18.06 -12.77
CA ASP A 124 8.85 -18.49 -11.53
C ASP A 124 8.07 -19.66 -10.89
N LYS A 125 6.74 -19.58 -10.84
CA LYS A 125 5.90 -20.68 -10.34
C LYS A 125 5.99 -21.92 -11.24
N ARG A 126 6.01 -21.75 -12.56
CA ARG A 126 6.20 -22.84 -13.53
C ARG A 126 7.53 -23.55 -13.31
N ASP A 127 8.61 -22.78 -13.17
CA ASP A 127 9.96 -23.34 -13.03
C ASP A 127 10.09 -24.09 -11.70
N HIS A 128 9.50 -23.56 -10.63
CA HIS A 128 9.43 -24.25 -9.35
C HIS A 128 8.65 -25.58 -9.46
N LEU A 129 7.50 -25.59 -10.15
CA LEU A 129 6.74 -26.80 -10.40
C LEU A 129 7.51 -27.79 -11.31
N ALA A 130 8.25 -27.29 -12.30
CA ALA A 130 9.09 -28.11 -13.16
C ALA A 130 10.22 -28.80 -12.36
N ASP A 131 10.83 -28.10 -11.42
CA ASP A 131 11.87 -28.67 -10.54
C ASP A 131 11.28 -29.69 -9.55
N GLU A 132 10.12 -29.42 -8.97
CA GLU A 132 9.40 -30.43 -8.17
C GLU A 132 9.03 -31.68 -8.99
N MET A 133 8.66 -31.49 -10.27
CA MET A 133 8.41 -32.58 -11.19
C MET A 133 9.68 -33.40 -11.49
N LYS A 134 10.82 -32.73 -11.75
CA LYS A 134 12.11 -33.39 -11.95
C LYS A 134 12.48 -34.26 -10.74
N GLN A 135 12.35 -33.73 -9.52
CA GLN A 135 12.62 -34.49 -8.29
C GLN A 135 11.69 -35.73 -8.18
N SER A 136 10.39 -35.50 -8.40
CA SER A 136 9.41 -36.59 -8.33
C SER A 136 9.62 -37.66 -9.41
N LEU A 137 10.06 -37.27 -10.61
CA LEU A 137 10.44 -38.17 -11.68
C LEU A 137 11.75 -38.92 -11.34
N GLY A 138 12.71 -38.25 -10.70
CA GLY A 138 13.94 -38.84 -10.20
C GLY A 138 13.66 -40.01 -9.24
N VAL A 139 12.74 -39.79 -8.31
CA VAL A 139 12.25 -40.85 -7.38
C VAL A 139 11.51 -41.96 -8.14
N LEU A 140 10.61 -41.61 -9.07
CA LEU A 140 9.82 -42.54 -9.85
C LEU A 140 10.69 -43.49 -10.70
N PHE A 141 11.78 -42.97 -11.27
CA PHE A 141 12.73 -43.74 -12.09
C PHE A 141 13.87 -44.38 -11.28
N GLY A 142 13.87 -44.22 -9.94
CA GLY A 142 14.90 -44.83 -9.07
C GLY A 142 16.29 -44.19 -9.26
N VAL A 143 16.35 -43.01 -9.81
CA VAL A 143 17.60 -42.23 -10.00
C VAL A 143 17.95 -41.46 -8.74
N HIS A 144 16.93 -41.02 -7.99
CA HIS A 144 17.03 -40.28 -6.76
C HIS A 144 16.39 -41.01 -5.59
N SER A 145 17.01 -40.98 -4.41
CA SER A 145 16.57 -41.72 -3.23
C SER A 145 16.28 -40.89 -1.99
N GLY A 146 16.22 -39.56 -2.11
CA GLY A 146 16.07 -38.63 -1.00
C GLY A 146 14.94 -37.60 -1.19
N ASP A 147 14.65 -36.83 -0.14
CA ASP A 147 13.74 -35.67 -0.20
C ASP A 147 14.45 -34.37 -0.65
N GLY A 148 15.73 -34.44 -0.98
CA GLY A 148 16.54 -33.28 -1.41
C GLY A 148 16.51 -33.04 -2.92
N PRO A 149 17.17 -32.00 -3.40
CA PRO A 149 17.33 -31.74 -4.83
C PRO A 149 18.23 -32.82 -5.48
N LEU A 150 17.96 -33.05 -6.77
CA LEU A 150 18.82 -33.91 -7.59
C LEU A 150 20.26 -33.36 -7.61
N ASN A 151 21.23 -34.23 -7.44
CA ASN A 151 22.62 -33.86 -7.70
C ASN A 151 22.91 -33.90 -9.20
N HIS A 152 24.07 -33.39 -9.64
CA HIS A 152 24.43 -33.29 -11.06
C HIS A 152 24.36 -34.64 -11.79
N ASP A 153 24.92 -35.70 -11.20
CA ASP A 153 24.92 -37.05 -11.79
C ASP A 153 23.51 -37.64 -11.90
N GLU A 154 22.66 -37.37 -10.93
CA GLU A 154 21.26 -37.79 -10.93
C GLU A 154 20.46 -37.02 -11.99
N ALA A 155 20.69 -35.71 -12.12
CA ALA A 155 20.06 -34.87 -13.14
C ALA A 155 20.42 -35.36 -14.55
N MET A 156 21.68 -35.66 -14.82
CA MET A 156 22.14 -36.24 -16.11
C MET A 156 21.50 -37.60 -16.41
N LYS A 157 21.37 -38.48 -15.40
CA LYS A 157 20.73 -39.79 -15.56
C LYS A 157 19.21 -39.65 -15.79
N LEU A 158 18.58 -38.64 -15.19
CA LEU A 158 17.18 -38.32 -15.40
C LEU A 158 16.94 -37.77 -16.81
N GLU A 159 17.77 -36.81 -17.24
CA GLU A 159 17.71 -36.16 -18.55
C GLU A 159 17.80 -37.20 -19.70
N ALA A 160 18.62 -38.24 -19.53
CA ALA A 160 18.69 -39.36 -20.49
C ALA A 160 17.38 -40.12 -20.63
N LYS A 161 16.47 -40.08 -19.65
CA LYS A 161 15.16 -40.77 -19.66
C LYS A 161 13.99 -39.82 -19.98
N VAL A 162 14.01 -38.60 -19.45
CA VAL A 162 12.96 -37.59 -19.63
C VAL A 162 13.55 -36.21 -19.71
N HIS A 163 13.29 -35.52 -20.80
CA HIS A 163 13.64 -34.13 -20.99
C HIS A 163 12.46 -33.25 -20.56
N VAL A 164 12.71 -32.34 -19.59
CA VAL A 164 11.71 -31.41 -19.06
C VAL A 164 11.97 -30.04 -19.68
N ALA A 165 11.10 -29.62 -20.58
CA ALA A 165 11.17 -28.32 -21.25
C ALA A 165 10.05 -27.38 -20.80
N THR A 166 10.36 -26.08 -20.77
CA THR A 166 9.42 -25.02 -20.40
C THR A 166 9.27 -24.02 -21.57
N PRO A 167 8.59 -24.40 -22.68
CA PRO A 167 8.57 -23.62 -23.91
C PRO A 167 7.77 -22.30 -23.82
N GLU A 168 6.81 -22.21 -22.92
CA GLU A 168 5.96 -21.03 -22.71
C GLU A 168 5.86 -20.69 -21.21
N SER A 169 5.39 -19.49 -20.87
CA SER A 169 5.33 -19.00 -19.47
C SER A 169 4.51 -19.87 -18.53
N ALA A 170 3.49 -20.56 -19.03
CA ALA A 170 2.60 -21.38 -18.22
C ALA A 170 2.62 -22.87 -18.57
N LEU A 171 3.64 -23.35 -19.32
CA LEU A 171 3.62 -24.68 -19.93
C LEU A 171 4.89 -25.46 -19.59
N ILE A 172 4.71 -26.69 -19.08
CA ILE A 172 5.77 -27.67 -18.80
C ILE A 172 5.55 -28.84 -19.74
N ARG A 173 6.58 -29.24 -20.49
CA ARG A 173 6.55 -30.36 -21.41
C ARG A 173 7.53 -31.43 -20.98
N LEU A 174 7.04 -32.63 -20.78
CA LEU A 174 7.84 -33.83 -20.50
C LEU A 174 7.95 -34.65 -21.77
N LYS A 175 9.17 -34.85 -22.26
CA LYS A 175 9.44 -35.71 -23.42
C LYS A 175 10.26 -36.93 -22.95
N PHE A 176 9.67 -38.10 -22.98
CA PHE A 176 10.31 -39.33 -22.56
C PHE A 176 11.11 -39.98 -23.71
N ALA A 177 12.22 -40.59 -23.38
CA ALA A 177 13.03 -41.33 -24.36
C ALA A 177 12.25 -42.55 -24.91
N ASP A 178 11.43 -43.20 -24.04
CA ASP A 178 10.60 -44.33 -24.41
C ASP A 178 9.13 -44.05 -24.00
N ALA A 179 8.18 -44.49 -24.86
CA ALA A 179 6.74 -44.41 -24.55
C ALA A 179 6.34 -45.29 -23.35
N ALA A 180 7.10 -46.37 -23.05
CA ALA A 180 6.90 -47.19 -21.87
C ALA A 180 7.21 -46.41 -20.56
N ASP A 181 8.13 -45.47 -20.60
CA ASP A 181 8.45 -44.62 -19.45
C ASP A 181 7.37 -43.55 -19.22
N ALA A 182 6.75 -43.03 -20.27
CA ALA A 182 5.59 -42.16 -20.16
C ALA A 182 4.39 -42.83 -19.48
N ALA A 183 4.21 -44.15 -19.67
CA ALA A 183 3.15 -44.93 -19.04
C ALA A 183 3.37 -45.16 -17.53
N LYS A 184 4.59 -44.92 -16.99
CA LYS A 184 4.87 -44.98 -15.55
C LYS A 184 4.39 -43.74 -14.80
N VAL A 185 4.13 -42.64 -15.50
CA VAL A 185 3.53 -41.43 -14.93
C VAL A 185 2.04 -41.69 -14.73
N ASP A 186 1.73 -42.30 -13.59
CA ASP A 186 0.39 -42.73 -13.21
C ASP A 186 -0.46 -41.64 -12.55
N ASP A 187 -1.69 -41.96 -12.20
CA ASP A 187 -2.59 -41.06 -11.50
C ASP A 187 -2.08 -40.64 -10.11
N ARG A 188 -1.19 -41.41 -9.49
CA ARG A 188 -0.62 -41.09 -8.19
C ARG A 188 0.41 -39.97 -8.30
N PHE A 189 1.25 -40.00 -9.34
CA PHE A 189 2.14 -38.94 -9.68
C PHE A 189 1.35 -37.66 -10.03
N ASN A 190 0.36 -37.80 -10.91
CA ASN A 190 -0.45 -36.67 -11.39
C ASN A 190 -1.22 -36.00 -10.26
N LYS A 191 -1.78 -36.73 -9.28
CA LYS A 191 -2.51 -36.13 -8.14
C LYS A 191 -1.72 -35.12 -7.36
N LYS A 192 -0.39 -35.21 -7.34
CA LYS A 192 0.49 -34.27 -6.65
C LYS A 192 0.45 -32.86 -7.32
N PHE A 193 0.28 -32.84 -8.64
CA PHE A 193 0.40 -31.60 -9.43
C PHE A 193 -0.94 -31.08 -9.99
N LEU A 194 -1.99 -31.92 -10.05
CA LEU A 194 -3.29 -31.57 -10.62
C LEU A 194 -4.04 -30.46 -9.85
N GLY A 195 -3.57 -30.06 -8.68
CA GLY A 195 -4.06 -28.86 -7.98
C GLY A 195 -3.77 -27.58 -8.78
N ASP A 196 -2.54 -27.46 -9.25
CA ASP A 196 -2.04 -26.28 -9.95
C ASP A 196 -1.99 -26.44 -11.47
N LEU A 197 -1.85 -27.68 -11.96
CA LEU A 197 -1.62 -28.00 -13.36
C LEU A 197 -2.78 -28.77 -14.00
N GLY A 198 -3.07 -28.49 -15.26
CA GLY A 198 -3.92 -29.28 -16.13
C GLY A 198 -3.07 -30.15 -17.05
N LEU A 199 -3.31 -31.47 -17.04
CA LEU A 199 -2.61 -32.40 -17.92
C LEU A 199 -3.28 -32.45 -19.30
N THR A 200 -2.50 -32.31 -20.34
CA THR A 200 -2.89 -32.56 -21.74
C THR A 200 -1.91 -33.54 -22.35
N ARG A 201 -2.39 -34.55 -23.03
CA ARG A 201 -1.51 -35.47 -23.77
C ARG A 201 -0.90 -34.71 -24.95
N GLY A 202 0.40 -34.84 -25.13
CA GLY A 202 1.10 -34.30 -26.25
C GLY A 202 0.77 -34.97 -27.58
N PRO A 203 1.24 -34.45 -28.72
CA PRO A 203 1.00 -35.02 -30.05
C PRO A 203 1.66 -36.37 -30.25
N ALA A 204 2.67 -36.70 -29.45
CA ALA A 204 3.36 -38.02 -29.50
C ALA A 204 3.05 -38.86 -28.24
N PRO A 205 3.05 -40.18 -28.34
CA PRO A 205 2.74 -41.10 -27.24
C PRO A 205 3.78 -41.03 -26.08
N ASN A 206 4.96 -40.50 -26.34
CA ASN A 206 6.02 -40.28 -25.37
C ASN A 206 6.10 -38.82 -24.87
N GLU A 207 5.03 -38.02 -25.03
CA GLU A 207 5.01 -36.63 -24.67
C GLU A 207 3.80 -36.31 -23.78
N LEU A 208 4.06 -35.70 -22.61
CA LEU A 208 3.05 -35.18 -21.69
C LEU A 208 3.24 -33.67 -21.55
N THR A 209 2.13 -32.92 -21.60
CA THR A 209 2.15 -31.47 -21.47
C THR A 209 1.28 -31.06 -20.29
N TYR A 210 1.86 -30.30 -19.39
CA TYR A 210 1.18 -29.73 -18.24
C TYR A 210 1.06 -28.23 -18.43
N LYS A 211 -0.12 -27.68 -18.25
CA LYS A 211 -0.38 -26.25 -18.30
C LYS A 211 -0.88 -25.76 -16.95
N ILE A 212 -0.38 -24.64 -16.48
CA ILE A 212 -0.93 -23.99 -15.28
C ILE A 212 -2.40 -23.69 -15.52
N ARG A 213 -3.26 -24.06 -14.56
CA ARG A 213 -4.70 -23.83 -14.66
C ARG A 213 -5.02 -22.35 -14.64
N THR A 214 -6.07 -21.94 -15.35
CA THR A 214 -6.50 -20.55 -15.42
C THR A 214 -6.83 -19.97 -14.05
N GLU A 215 -7.42 -20.77 -13.16
CA GLU A 215 -7.72 -20.37 -11.78
C GLU A 215 -6.44 -20.11 -10.98
N THR A 216 -5.43 -20.97 -11.13
CA THR A 216 -4.11 -20.81 -10.49
C THR A 216 -3.38 -19.62 -11.06
N GLU A 217 -3.41 -19.43 -12.38
CA GLU A 217 -2.82 -18.27 -13.06
C GLU A 217 -3.44 -16.96 -12.56
N THR A 218 -4.78 -16.88 -12.50
CA THR A 218 -5.50 -15.71 -11.96
C THR A 218 -5.14 -15.45 -10.49
N ALA A 219 -4.99 -16.51 -9.69
CA ALA A 219 -4.59 -16.39 -8.30
C ALA A 219 -3.14 -15.92 -8.13
N ILE A 220 -2.22 -16.33 -9.02
CA ILE A 220 -0.83 -15.85 -9.05
C ILE A 220 -0.81 -14.36 -9.39
N ARG A 221 -1.50 -13.95 -10.48
CA ARG A 221 -1.63 -12.54 -10.90
C ARG A 221 -2.14 -11.66 -9.75
N GLY A 222 -3.25 -12.05 -9.13
CA GLY A 222 -3.83 -11.28 -8.03
C GLY A 222 -2.90 -11.18 -6.81
N ARG A 223 -2.21 -12.26 -6.45
CA ARG A 223 -1.24 -12.26 -5.34
C ARG A 223 -0.01 -11.43 -5.65
N ALA A 224 0.54 -11.53 -6.86
CA ALA A 224 1.70 -10.75 -7.27
C ALA A 224 1.41 -9.24 -7.20
N VAL A 225 0.27 -8.78 -7.73
CA VAL A 225 -0.12 -7.37 -7.66
C VAL A 225 -0.37 -6.91 -6.21
N ALA A 226 -1.05 -7.73 -5.40
CA ALA A 226 -1.32 -7.39 -4.00
C ALA A 226 -0.02 -7.29 -3.17
N GLN A 227 0.90 -8.24 -3.35
CA GLN A 227 2.20 -8.24 -2.67
C GLN A 227 3.08 -7.09 -3.16
N ALA A 228 3.12 -6.81 -4.46
CA ALA A 228 3.86 -5.70 -5.01
C ALA A 228 3.35 -4.35 -4.48
N LYS A 229 2.02 -4.15 -4.39
CA LYS A 229 1.40 -2.99 -3.74
C LYS A 229 1.86 -2.85 -2.29
N GLU A 230 1.81 -3.94 -1.51
CA GLU A 230 2.22 -3.95 -0.10
C GLU A 230 3.69 -3.55 0.05
N THR A 231 4.57 -4.12 -0.79
CA THR A 231 6.00 -3.81 -0.80
C THR A 231 6.27 -2.34 -1.16
N VAL A 232 5.60 -1.82 -2.21
CA VAL A 232 5.71 -0.41 -2.60
C VAL A 232 5.21 0.51 -1.48
N ASN A 233 4.10 0.16 -0.84
CA ASN A 233 3.57 0.95 0.28
C ASN A 233 4.55 1.00 1.45
N LYS A 234 5.13 -0.14 1.86
CA LYS A 234 6.16 -0.20 2.91
C LYS A 234 7.39 0.66 2.57
N ARG A 235 7.86 0.62 1.31
CA ARG A 235 9.00 1.45 0.85
C ARG A 235 8.73 2.94 0.97
N ILE A 236 7.52 3.36 0.66
CA ILE A 236 7.07 4.75 0.76
C ILE A 236 6.93 5.17 2.23
N ASP A 237 6.37 4.29 3.08
CA ASP A 237 6.22 4.54 4.51
C ASP A 237 7.57 4.66 5.22
N GLU A 238 8.55 3.80 4.88
CA GLU A 238 9.92 3.84 5.42
C GLU A 238 10.69 5.11 5.00
N LYS A 239 10.35 5.70 3.83
CA LYS A 239 10.85 7.02 3.43
C LYS A 239 10.20 8.18 4.21
N GLY A 240 9.22 7.89 5.08
CA GLY A 240 8.52 8.89 5.89
C GLY A 240 7.44 9.67 5.15
N LEU A 241 7.04 9.24 3.95
CA LEU A 241 6.05 9.90 3.10
C LEU A 241 4.62 9.44 3.44
N ARG A 242 4.18 9.71 4.65
CA ARG A 242 2.87 9.28 5.19
C ARG A 242 1.65 9.80 4.42
N GLU A 243 1.82 10.80 3.55
CA GLU A 243 0.74 11.38 2.76
C GLU A 243 0.63 10.77 1.36
N ALA A 244 1.55 9.90 0.96
CA ALA A 244 1.49 9.21 -0.32
C ALA A 244 0.36 8.17 -0.36
N SER A 245 -0.25 8.00 -1.53
CA SER A 245 -1.34 7.02 -1.75
C SER A 245 -0.88 5.95 -2.72
N VAL A 246 -1.06 4.68 -2.36
CA VAL A 246 -0.76 3.53 -3.23
C VAL A 246 -2.04 2.76 -3.50
N THR A 247 -2.47 2.77 -4.76
CA THR A 247 -3.68 2.07 -5.21
C THR A 247 -3.36 1.12 -6.36
N THR A 248 -4.25 0.17 -6.63
CA THR A 248 -4.09 -0.77 -7.74
C THR A 248 -5.26 -0.67 -8.70
N ARG A 249 -4.98 -0.88 -9.99
CA ARG A 249 -5.98 -1.03 -11.04
C ARG A 249 -5.50 -2.12 -11.99
N ASP A 250 -6.19 -3.25 -12.03
CA ASP A 250 -5.77 -4.44 -12.76
C ASP A 250 -4.34 -4.86 -12.37
N GLU A 251 -3.37 -4.81 -13.27
CA GLU A 251 -1.96 -5.12 -13.03
C GLU A 251 -1.14 -3.87 -12.69
N ASP A 252 -1.75 -2.68 -12.69
CA ASP A 252 -1.08 -1.42 -12.41
C ASP A 252 -1.09 -1.06 -10.93
N ILE A 253 0.04 -0.56 -10.44
CA ILE A 253 0.20 0.09 -9.15
C ILE A 253 0.31 1.60 -9.39
N ILE A 254 -0.63 2.35 -8.85
CA ILE A 254 -0.67 3.81 -8.96
C ILE A 254 -0.16 4.39 -7.65
N VAL A 255 0.94 5.13 -7.73
CA VAL A 255 1.57 5.82 -6.61
C VAL A 255 1.37 7.31 -6.79
N GLU A 256 0.74 7.95 -5.83
CA GLU A 256 0.50 9.39 -5.80
C GLU A 256 1.27 10.00 -4.63
N VAL A 257 2.24 10.85 -4.93
CA VAL A 257 3.10 11.50 -3.95
C VAL A 257 2.86 13.00 -4.00
N PRO A 258 2.22 13.60 -2.98
CA PRO A 258 2.03 15.04 -2.92
C PRO A 258 3.35 15.74 -2.57
N GLY A 259 3.57 16.92 -3.12
CA GLY A 259 4.75 17.73 -2.81
C GLY A 259 5.33 18.46 -4.02
N GLU A 260 6.44 19.17 -3.79
CA GLU A 260 7.10 20.03 -4.79
C GLU A 260 8.60 19.68 -4.98
N ASP A 261 9.14 18.69 -4.26
CA ASP A 261 10.59 18.37 -4.27
C ASP A 261 10.93 17.34 -5.37
N GLU A 262 11.51 17.84 -6.48
CA GLU A 262 11.94 17.00 -7.60
C GLU A 262 13.02 15.97 -7.21
N LYS A 263 13.89 16.30 -6.23
CA LYS A 263 14.92 15.34 -5.78
C LYS A 263 14.29 14.19 -5.01
N ALA A 264 13.35 14.50 -4.11
CA ALA A 264 12.60 13.48 -3.39
C ALA A 264 11.83 12.57 -4.36
N PHE A 265 11.29 13.11 -5.45
CA PHE A 265 10.61 12.33 -6.48
C PHE A 265 11.55 11.36 -7.21
N ALA A 266 12.78 11.80 -7.54
CA ALA A 266 13.78 10.93 -8.17
C ALA A 266 14.19 9.77 -7.25
N ASP A 267 14.44 10.05 -5.97
CA ASP A 267 14.79 9.05 -4.96
C ASP A 267 13.65 8.03 -4.73
N ILE A 268 12.41 8.50 -4.78
CA ILE A 268 11.23 7.62 -4.67
C ILE A 268 11.13 6.67 -5.86
N LYS A 269 11.29 7.20 -7.08
CA LYS A 269 11.26 6.38 -8.30
C LYS A 269 12.31 5.28 -8.26
N GLU A 270 13.52 5.61 -7.85
CA GLU A 270 14.62 4.65 -7.75
C GLU A 270 14.31 3.57 -6.69
N THR A 271 13.85 3.99 -5.50
CA THR A 271 13.50 3.07 -4.42
C THR A 271 12.35 2.12 -4.80
N ILE A 272 11.35 2.61 -5.53
CA ILE A 272 10.21 1.79 -5.97
C ILE A 272 10.64 0.78 -7.04
N ARG A 273 11.49 1.17 -8.00
CA ARG A 273 11.92 0.31 -9.13
C ARG A 273 12.77 -0.88 -8.72
N ARG A 274 13.52 -0.80 -7.62
CA ARG A 274 14.41 -1.90 -7.19
C ARG A 274 13.59 -3.13 -6.87
N THR A 275 13.89 -4.24 -7.53
CA THR A 275 13.22 -5.52 -7.28
C THR A 275 13.59 -6.07 -5.92
N ALA A 276 14.80 -5.78 -5.44
CA ALA A 276 15.35 -6.26 -4.18
C ALA A 276 15.42 -7.80 -4.08
N ARG A 277 15.55 -8.45 -5.21
CA ARG A 277 15.73 -9.90 -5.26
C ARG A 277 17.11 -10.24 -4.73
N LEU A 278 17.18 -10.61 -3.45
CA LEU A 278 18.39 -11.05 -2.82
C LEU A 278 18.47 -12.57 -2.90
N GLU A 279 19.55 -13.05 -3.48
CA GLU A 279 19.86 -14.48 -3.61
C GLU A 279 21.25 -14.75 -3.08
N PHE A 280 21.36 -15.87 -2.38
CA PHE A 280 22.63 -16.39 -1.91
C PHE A 280 22.95 -17.68 -2.68
N LYS A 281 24.03 -17.66 -3.47
CA LYS A 281 24.46 -18.81 -4.29
C LYS A 281 25.90 -19.19 -4.01
N MET A 282 26.17 -20.49 -4.07
CA MET A 282 27.56 -20.97 -3.98
C MET A 282 28.32 -20.66 -5.26
N VAL A 283 29.60 -20.26 -5.10
CA VAL A 283 30.52 -20.13 -6.22
C VAL A 283 31.15 -21.50 -6.48
N ASP A 284 31.18 -21.93 -7.72
CA ASP A 284 31.92 -23.13 -8.13
C ASP A 284 33.36 -22.76 -8.55
N ASP A 285 34.24 -22.78 -7.57
CA ASP A 285 35.69 -22.59 -7.75
C ASP A 285 36.45 -23.90 -8.00
N GLU A 286 35.78 -25.06 -7.94
CA GLU A 286 36.38 -26.37 -8.23
C GLU A 286 36.41 -26.63 -9.73
N THR A 287 35.43 -26.14 -10.46
CA THR A 287 35.36 -26.25 -11.92
C THR A 287 35.87 -24.95 -12.53
N ASP A 288 37.08 -25.00 -13.06
CA ASP A 288 37.66 -23.84 -13.77
C ASP A 288 37.03 -23.71 -15.18
N PHE A 289 35.80 -23.23 -15.21
CA PHE A 289 34.99 -23.14 -16.43
C PHE A 289 35.65 -22.24 -17.49
N PHE A 290 36.21 -21.11 -17.06
CA PHE A 290 36.78 -20.12 -17.96
C PHE A 290 38.20 -20.47 -18.46
N ALA A 291 38.87 -21.47 -17.92
CA ALA A 291 40.16 -21.96 -18.46
C ALA A 291 40.07 -22.50 -19.89
N LYS A 292 38.83 -22.86 -20.33
CA LYS A 292 38.59 -23.36 -21.68
C LYS A 292 38.40 -22.24 -22.70
N VAL A 293 38.22 -21.01 -22.27
CA VAL A 293 38.02 -19.83 -23.13
C VAL A 293 39.34 -19.35 -23.65
N LYS A 294 39.46 -19.18 -24.96
CA LYS A 294 40.70 -18.69 -25.58
C LYS A 294 40.70 -17.17 -25.68
N GLU A 295 41.87 -16.56 -25.61
CA GLU A 295 42.02 -15.09 -25.70
C GLU A 295 41.47 -14.50 -27.00
N ASP A 296 41.53 -15.25 -28.12
CA ASP A 296 41.01 -14.86 -29.43
C ASP A 296 39.47 -14.90 -29.53
N GLU A 297 38.77 -15.55 -28.59
CA GLU A 297 37.31 -15.60 -28.48
C GLU A 297 36.74 -14.48 -27.61
N LEU A 298 37.60 -13.67 -26.96
CA LEU A 298 37.17 -12.61 -26.05
C LEU A 298 36.65 -11.37 -26.80
N PRO A 299 35.62 -10.73 -26.28
CA PRO A 299 35.16 -9.45 -26.80
C PRO A 299 36.15 -8.32 -26.50
N THR A 300 36.09 -7.26 -27.32
CA THR A 300 37.01 -6.11 -27.17
C THR A 300 36.95 -5.51 -25.77
N GLY A 301 38.08 -5.40 -25.10
CA GLY A 301 38.21 -4.86 -23.73
C GLY A 301 38.06 -5.90 -22.65
N ALA A 302 37.97 -7.18 -22.98
CA ALA A 302 37.97 -8.27 -22.02
C ALA A 302 39.38 -8.87 -21.86
N SER A 303 39.69 -9.36 -20.66
CA SER A 303 40.92 -10.08 -20.30
C SER A 303 40.57 -11.29 -19.45
N ILE A 304 41.46 -12.30 -19.50
CA ILE A 304 41.38 -13.45 -18.59
C ILE A 304 42.36 -13.18 -17.45
N ASP A 305 41.83 -13.10 -16.23
CA ASP A 305 42.61 -12.91 -15.02
C ASP A 305 42.63 -14.22 -14.23
N GLY A 306 43.83 -14.71 -13.82
CA GLY A 306 43.98 -15.87 -12.93
C GLY A 306 43.93 -15.41 -11.47
N GLU A 307 43.09 -16.05 -10.66
CA GLU A 307 43.08 -15.82 -9.21
C GLU A 307 43.15 -17.15 -8.43
N ARG A 308 43.63 -17.09 -7.20
CA ARG A 308 43.64 -18.26 -6.31
C ARG A 308 42.47 -18.21 -5.36
N ALA A 309 41.53 -19.13 -5.52
CA ALA A 309 40.29 -19.23 -4.73
C ALA A 309 40.35 -20.36 -3.70
N PRO A 310 39.77 -20.17 -2.50
CA PRO A 310 39.62 -21.24 -1.52
C PRO A 310 38.46 -22.16 -1.91
N VAL A 311 38.70 -23.46 -1.98
CA VAL A 311 37.72 -24.49 -2.36
C VAL A 311 37.38 -25.44 -1.21
N GLY A 312 37.76 -25.10 0.00
CA GLY A 312 37.49 -25.86 1.23
C GLY A 312 38.63 -25.71 2.24
N VAL A 313 38.50 -26.35 3.40
CA VAL A 313 39.46 -26.19 4.51
C VAL A 313 40.84 -26.62 4.10
N GLY A 314 41.78 -25.63 4.03
CA GLY A 314 43.17 -25.86 3.66
C GLY A 314 43.41 -26.15 2.17
N LYS A 315 42.40 -26.04 1.31
CA LYS A 315 42.50 -26.26 -0.14
C LYS A 315 42.30 -24.98 -0.92
N THR A 316 43.12 -24.75 -1.93
CA THR A 316 42.96 -23.65 -2.89
C THR A 316 43.03 -24.18 -4.30
N ALA A 317 42.30 -23.60 -5.23
CA ALA A 317 42.36 -23.84 -6.65
C ALA A 317 42.77 -22.56 -7.39
N ASP A 318 43.49 -22.73 -8.50
CA ASP A 318 43.73 -21.62 -9.43
C ASP A 318 42.52 -21.57 -10.37
N VAL A 319 41.80 -20.44 -10.40
CA VAL A 319 40.60 -20.24 -11.20
C VAL A 319 40.79 -19.06 -12.13
N HIS A 320 40.21 -19.16 -13.32
CA HIS A 320 40.18 -18.08 -14.29
C HIS A 320 38.87 -17.32 -14.20
N VAL A 321 38.97 -16.00 -14.23
CA VAL A 321 37.79 -15.09 -14.30
C VAL A 321 37.96 -14.18 -15.51
N ILE A 322 36.85 -13.78 -16.11
CA ILE A 322 36.91 -12.85 -17.23
C ILE A 322 36.53 -11.47 -16.71
N ARG A 323 37.43 -10.53 -16.99
CA ARG A 323 37.24 -9.12 -16.64
C ARG A 323 37.00 -8.34 -17.92
N MET A 324 35.94 -7.52 -17.95
CA MET A 324 35.65 -6.62 -19.05
C MET A 324 35.66 -5.17 -18.58
N VAL A 325 36.48 -4.35 -19.21
CA VAL A 325 36.59 -2.91 -18.94
C VAL A 325 35.69 -2.17 -19.90
N LYS A 326 34.97 -1.15 -19.37
CA LYS A 326 34.10 -0.31 -20.18
C LYS A 326 34.91 0.51 -21.20
N GLN A 327 34.34 0.73 -22.39
CA GLN A 327 34.94 1.59 -23.40
C GLN A 327 34.75 3.09 -23.06
N PRO A 328 35.56 4.01 -23.61
CA PRO A 328 35.55 5.42 -23.23
C PRO A 328 34.19 6.15 -23.31
N ASN A 329 33.31 5.74 -24.22
CA ASN A 329 31.99 6.34 -24.42
C ASN A 329 30.84 5.41 -24.02
N GLU A 330 31.10 4.35 -23.30
CA GLU A 330 30.17 3.32 -22.90
C GLU A 330 29.70 3.53 -21.46
N THR A 331 28.45 3.37 -21.18
CA THR A 331 27.90 3.32 -19.82
C THR A 331 28.16 1.95 -19.18
N MET A 332 28.11 1.85 -17.85
CA MET A 332 28.24 0.57 -17.13
C MET A 332 27.16 -0.44 -17.54
N THR A 333 25.95 0.03 -17.83
CA THR A 333 24.83 -0.81 -18.26
C THR A 333 25.03 -1.36 -19.66
N GLU A 334 25.53 -0.55 -20.59
CA GLU A 334 25.84 -1.00 -21.96
C GLU A 334 26.99 -2.00 -21.96
N CYS A 335 28.04 -1.76 -21.13
CA CYS A 335 29.14 -2.69 -20.93
C CYS A 335 28.62 -4.05 -20.42
N LEU A 336 27.73 -4.05 -19.42
CA LEU A 336 27.12 -5.28 -18.90
C LEU A 336 26.29 -5.99 -19.97
N ALA A 337 25.48 -5.26 -20.73
CA ALA A 337 24.65 -5.85 -21.79
C ALA A 337 25.52 -6.53 -22.86
N ARG A 338 26.60 -5.89 -23.27
CA ARG A 338 27.60 -6.47 -24.18
C ARG A 338 28.27 -7.71 -23.59
N PHE A 339 28.60 -7.66 -22.31
CA PHE A 339 29.20 -8.80 -21.60
C PHE A 339 28.25 -9.98 -21.48
N LYS A 340 26.98 -9.71 -21.10
CA LYS A 340 25.92 -10.74 -21.06
C LYS A 340 25.66 -11.36 -22.43
N ALA A 341 25.62 -10.54 -23.51
CA ALA A 341 25.44 -11.04 -24.87
C ALA A 341 26.56 -12.00 -25.29
N TRP A 342 27.82 -11.71 -24.92
CA TRP A 342 28.91 -12.60 -25.19
C TRP A 342 28.87 -13.86 -24.32
N THR A 343 28.64 -13.76 -23.01
CA THR A 343 28.56 -14.94 -22.12
C THR A 343 27.40 -15.87 -22.49
N ALA A 344 26.31 -15.36 -23.10
CA ALA A 344 25.24 -16.18 -23.63
C ALA A 344 25.66 -17.10 -24.81
N THR A 345 26.80 -16.83 -25.44
CA THR A 345 27.39 -17.72 -26.48
C THR A 345 28.16 -18.90 -25.88
N LEU A 346 28.50 -18.81 -24.59
CA LEU A 346 29.20 -19.88 -23.87
C LEU A 346 28.19 -21.00 -23.52
N ASN A 347 28.62 -22.24 -23.68
CA ASN A 347 27.78 -23.40 -23.37
C ASN A 347 27.80 -23.67 -21.86
N VAL A 348 27.00 -22.92 -21.09
CA VAL A 348 26.87 -23.08 -19.65
C VAL A 348 25.90 -24.22 -19.36
N PRO A 349 26.25 -25.21 -18.51
CA PRO A 349 25.32 -26.23 -18.06
C PRO A 349 24.09 -25.66 -17.35
N ASP A 350 22.94 -26.34 -17.44
CA ASP A 350 21.65 -25.87 -16.89
C ASP A 350 21.65 -25.73 -15.35
N ASP A 351 22.57 -26.44 -14.67
CA ASP A 351 22.73 -26.39 -13.21
C ASP A 351 23.68 -25.26 -12.74
N HIS A 352 24.26 -24.50 -13.68
CA HIS A 352 25.16 -23.39 -13.41
C HIS A 352 24.72 -22.11 -14.12
N GLN A 353 25.27 -20.99 -13.64
CA GLN A 353 25.08 -19.69 -14.28
C GLN A 353 26.33 -18.82 -14.13
N ILE A 354 26.47 -17.84 -15.02
CA ILE A 354 27.52 -16.82 -14.92
C ILE A 354 26.94 -15.59 -14.21
N GLY A 355 27.55 -15.23 -13.09
CA GLY A 355 27.24 -13.99 -12.36
C GLY A 355 28.25 -12.89 -12.66
N PHE A 356 27.84 -11.62 -12.47
CA PHE A 356 28.65 -10.45 -12.78
C PHE A 356 28.80 -9.57 -11.55
N GLU A 357 30.05 -9.19 -11.24
CA GLU A 357 30.39 -8.26 -10.17
C GLU A 357 31.03 -7.00 -10.75
N LYS A 358 30.68 -5.82 -10.23
CA LYS A 358 31.28 -4.54 -10.62
C LYS A 358 32.76 -4.47 -10.18
N VAL A 359 33.63 -4.15 -11.11
CA VAL A 359 35.04 -3.86 -10.82
C VAL A 359 35.21 -2.36 -10.62
N VAL A 360 35.77 -2.00 -9.48
CA VAL A 360 35.98 -0.61 -9.08
C VAL A 360 37.48 -0.36 -9.01
N ASP A 361 37.93 0.71 -9.67
CA ASP A 361 39.31 1.19 -9.56
C ASP A 361 39.39 2.35 -8.57
N ARG A 362 40.43 2.38 -7.76
CA ARG A 362 40.65 3.45 -6.78
C ARG A 362 41.73 4.39 -7.28
N ASP A 363 41.36 5.64 -7.44
CA ASP A 363 42.31 6.70 -7.69
C ASP A 363 43.30 6.80 -6.50
N PRO A 364 44.62 6.57 -6.72
CA PRO A 364 45.58 6.56 -5.63
C PRO A 364 45.76 7.92 -4.93
N ASP A 365 45.44 9.04 -5.61
CA ASP A 365 45.60 10.39 -5.08
C ASP A 365 44.38 10.90 -4.31
N THR A 366 43.17 10.55 -4.79
CA THR A 366 41.90 11.05 -4.21
C THR A 366 41.20 9.99 -3.37
N GLY A 367 41.61 8.72 -3.44
CA GLY A 367 40.93 7.60 -2.79
C GLY A 367 39.53 7.29 -3.36
N LYS A 368 39.09 8.05 -4.39
CA LYS A 368 37.78 7.92 -4.99
C LYS A 368 37.67 6.63 -5.79
N ALA A 369 36.66 5.83 -5.45
CA ALA A 369 36.38 4.59 -6.14
C ALA A 369 35.47 4.86 -7.37
N THR A 370 35.92 4.47 -8.56
CA THR A 370 35.16 4.62 -9.80
C THR A 370 34.93 3.26 -10.46
N PRO A 371 33.69 2.93 -10.87
CA PRO A 371 33.43 1.67 -11.57
C PRO A 371 34.03 1.70 -12.96
N VAL A 372 34.90 0.72 -13.26
CA VAL A 372 35.65 0.63 -14.52
C VAL A 372 35.20 -0.52 -15.41
N GLY A 373 34.45 -1.48 -14.88
CA GLY A 373 34.04 -2.64 -15.65
C GLY A 373 33.33 -3.70 -14.81
N TRP A 374 33.32 -4.92 -15.33
CA TRP A 374 32.70 -6.08 -14.72
C TRP A 374 33.64 -7.28 -14.72
N ARG A 375 33.43 -8.22 -13.76
CA ARG A 375 34.09 -9.53 -13.75
C ARG A 375 33.06 -10.65 -13.59
N THR A 376 33.40 -11.83 -14.09
CA THR A 376 32.54 -13.01 -14.01
C THR A 376 32.83 -13.85 -12.77
N PHE A 377 31.76 -14.54 -12.31
CA PHE A 377 31.83 -15.68 -11.39
C PHE A 377 31.07 -16.84 -11.97
N TYR A 378 31.54 -18.04 -11.79
CA TYR A 378 30.82 -19.25 -12.12
C TYR A 378 30.08 -19.73 -10.88
N LEU A 379 28.73 -19.80 -10.96
CA LEU A 379 27.85 -20.01 -9.83
C LEU A 379 27.00 -21.25 -10.05
N PHE A 380 26.69 -21.96 -8.97
CA PHE A 380 25.58 -22.91 -9.03
C PHE A 380 24.28 -22.17 -9.31
N GLY A 381 23.44 -22.68 -10.21
CA GLY A 381 22.19 -22.03 -10.65
C GLY A 381 21.17 -21.85 -9.53
N ARG A 382 21.18 -22.76 -8.57
CA ARG A 382 20.23 -22.75 -7.44
C ARG A 382 20.60 -21.70 -6.39
N ALA A 383 19.61 -20.87 -6.01
CA ALA A 383 19.71 -20.04 -4.82
C ALA A 383 19.53 -20.90 -3.56
N GLU A 384 20.50 -20.88 -2.68
CA GLU A 384 20.46 -21.63 -1.43
C GLU A 384 19.56 -20.97 -0.39
N VAL A 385 19.59 -19.65 -0.33
CA VAL A 385 18.72 -18.81 0.50
C VAL A 385 18.32 -17.58 -0.30
N THR A 386 17.08 -17.12 -0.12
CA THR A 386 16.52 -15.95 -0.79
C THR A 386 16.16 -14.86 0.21
N GLY A 387 15.92 -13.64 -0.28
CA GLY A 387 15.52 -12.49 0.53
C GLY A 387 14.21 -12.69 1.32
N ASP A 388 13.35 -13.64 0.93
CA ASP A 388 12.09 -13.94 1.61
C ASP A 388 12.27 -14.44 3.06
N TYR A 389 13.46 -14.95 3.38
CA TYR A 389 13.82 -15.35 4.72
C TYR A 389 14.30 -14.21 5.61
N ILE A 390 14.46 -12.98 5.09
CA ILE A 390 14.89 -11.81 5.86
C ILE A 390 13.70 -11.21 6.60
N THR A 391 13.87 -11.01 7.90
CA THR A 391 12.86 -10.40 8.77
C THR A 391 13.20 -8.96 9.14
N ASP A 392 14.48 -8.61 9.16
CA ASP A 392 14.94 -7.26 9.49
C ASP A 392 16.29 -6.96 8.83
N ALA A 393 16.53 -5.69 8.54
CA ALA A 393 17.80 -5.18 8.03
C ALA A 393 18.17 -3.89 8.74
N THR A 394 19.45 -3.69 9.05
CA THR A 394 19.95 -2.51 9.78
C THR A 394 21.31 -2.09 9.26
N VAL A 395 21.50 -0.77 9.10
CA VAL A 395 22.82 -0.22 8.73
C VAL A 395 23.75 -0.24 9.93
N GLY A 396 24.95 -0.79 9.75
CA GLY A 396 26.03 -0.77 10.71
C GLY A 396 27.30 -0.16 10.13
N GLN A 397 28.21 0.25 10.99
CA GLN A 397 29.53 0.75 10.62
C GLN A 397 30.61 -0.17 11.19
N ASP A 398 31.51 -0.66 10.34
CA ASP A 398 32.65 -1.47 10.76
C ASP A 398 33.84 -0.57 11.07
N ASN A 399 34.15 -0.42 12.35
CA ASN A 399 35.30 0.35 12.85
C ASN A 399 36.53 -0.52 13.10
N SER A 400 36.49 -1.82 12.79
CA SER A 400 37.56 -2.79 13.14
C SER A 400 38.73 -2.77 12.18
N SER A 401 38.59 -2.28 10.97
CA SER A 401 39.67 -2.12 10.00
C SER A 401 40.36 -0.77 10.23
N GLY A 402 41.53 -0.78 10.84
CA GLY A 402 42.35 0.37 11.26
C GLY A 402 42.80 1.35 10.16
N ALA A 403 42.07 1.47 9.07
CA ALA A 403 42.28 2.39 7.94
C ALA A 403 41.28 3.57 7.99
N GLY A 404 41.21 4.28 9.10
CA GLY A 404 40.77 5.69 9.21
C GLY A 404 39.36 6.10 8.82
N LEU A 405 38.60 5.36 8.02
CA LEU A 405 37.24 5.65 7.58
C LEU A 405 36.44 4.33 7.63
N GLY A 406 35.54 4.23 8.58
CA GLY A 406 34.72 3.04 8.77
C GLY A 406 33.88 2.71 7.52
N HIS A 407 33.87 1.46 7.12
CA HIS A 407 33.02 0.97 6.03
C HIS A 407 31.61 0.69 6.56
N TYR A 408 30.59 1.08 5.77
CA TYR A 408 29.21 0.75 6.09
C TYR A 408 28.85 -0.64 5.58
N TYR A 409 28.06 -1.37 6.36
CA TYR A 409 27.47 -2.65 5.99
C TYR A 409 25.97 -2.67 6.34
N VAL A 410 25.24 -3.56 5.69
CA VAL A 410 23.84 -3.84 6.07
C VAL A 410 23.80 -5.18 6.78
N GLY A 411 23.46 -5.16 8.07
CA GLY A 411 23.21 -6.35 8.86
C GLY A 411 21.81 -6.88 8.55
N VAL A 412 21.70 -8.15 8.19
CA VAL A 412 20.42 -8.82 7.92
C VAL A 412 20.13 -9.86 8.99
N THR A 413 18.87 -9.95 9.39
CA THR A 413 18.37 -10.95 10.34
C THR A 413 17.42 -11.88 9.62
N PHE A 414 17.66 -13.18 9.71
CA PHE A 414 16.83 -14.21 9.09
C PHE A 414 15.69 -14.67 10.01
N SER A 415 14.61 -15.14 9.40
CA SER A 415 13.57 -15.90 10.08
C SER A 415 14.13 -17.20 10.65
N PRO A 416 13.48 -17.87 11.62
CA PRO A 416 13.99 -19.13 12.17
C PRO A 416 14.29 -20.18 11.10
N ALA A 417 13.39 -20.38 10.14
CA ALA A 417 13.59 -21.33 9.04
C ALA A 417 14.74 -20.94 8.12
N GLY A 418 14.90 -19.64 7.84
CA GLY A 418 16.03 -19.11 7.07
C GLY A 418 17.36 -19.25 7.81
N ALA A 419 17.34 -19.02 9.13
CA ALA A 419 18.52 -19.17 9.98
C ALA A 419 19.02 -20.62 10.02
N ASP A 420 18.12 -21.59 10.21
CA ASP A 420 18.46 -23.01 10.20
C ASP A 420 19.05 -23.44 8.84
N ARG A 421 18.44 -22.99 7.75
CA ARG A 421 18.94 -23.27 6.40
C ARG A 421 20.29 -22.61 6.13
N PHE A 422 20.45 -21.35 6.51
CA PHE A 422 21.70 -20.61 6.32
C PHE A 422 22.84 -21.22 7.16
N GLU A 423 22.51 -21.69 8.37
CA GLU A 423 23.43 -22.37 9.27
C GLU A 423 23.90 -23.72 8.71
N GLU A 424 22.99 -24.51 8.14
CA GLU A 424 23.28 -25.79 7.49
C GLU A 424 24.27 -25.58 6.32
N ILE A 425 23.94 -24.64 5.41
CA ILE A 425 24.71 -24.39 4.20
C ILE A 425 26.09 -23.84 4.52
N THR A 426 26.16 -22.83 5.39
CA THR A 426 27.45 -22.24 5.75
C THR A 426 28.33 -23.21 6.54
N GLY A 427 27.72 -24.10 7.36
CA GLY A 427 28.42 -25.16 8.07
C GLY A 427 29.02 -26.23 7.16
N ALA A 428 28.32 -26.58 6.08
CA ALA A 428 28.77 -27.55 5.09
C ALA A 428 29.84 -26.99 4.12
N ASN A 429 29.92 -25.64 3.94
CA ASN A 429 30.75 -24.99 2.93
C ASN A 429 31.77 -24.02 3.53
N ILE A 430 32.38 -24.36 4.67
CA ILE A 430 33.41 -23.55 5.29
C ILE A 430 34.61 -23.42 4.35
N GLN A 431 35.16 -22.21 4.23
CA GLN A 431 36.26 -21.82 3.32
C GLN A 431 35.93 -22.03 1.82
N ARG A 432 34.65 -21.85 1.46
CA ARG A 432 34.22 -21.67 0.07
C ARG A 432 33.65 -20.27 -0.10
N ARG A 433 33.61 -19.76 -1.34
CA ARG A 433 33.00 -18.45 -1.65
C ARG A 433 31.48 -18.59 -1.76
N PHE A 434 30.79 -17.59 -1.24
CA PHE A 434 29.33 -17.51 -1.23
C PHE A 434 28.90 -16.18 -1.82
N ALA A 435 28.34 -16.20 -3.02
CA ALA A 435 27.94 -15.00 -3.72
C ALA A 435 26.64 -14.43 -3.16
N ILE A 436 26.63 -13.15 -2.87
CA ILE A 436 25.48 -12.34 -2.48
C ILE A 436 25.05 -11.58 -3.73
N ILE A 437 23.90 -11.94 -4.28
CA ILE A 437 23.37 -11.43 -5.54
C ILE A 437 22.17 -10.55 -5.22
N LEU A 438 22.19 -9.33 -5.70
CA LEU A 438 21.11 -8.38 -5.55
C LEU A 438 20.70 -7.89 -6.95
N ASP A 439 19.44 -8.11 -7.34
CA ASP A 439 18.91 -7.71 -8.65
C ASP A 439 19.78 -8.21 -9.83
N ASP A 440 20.15 -9.49 -9.81
CA ASP A 440 20.99 -10.19 -10.80
C ASP A 440 22.46 -9.69 -10.91
N GLU A 441 22.88 -8.81 -10.00
CA GLU A 441 24.28 -8.38 -9.89
C GLU A 441 24.92 -8.94 -8.63
N ILE A 442 26.14 -9.45 -8.72
CA ILE A 442 26.89 -9.87 -7.54
C ILE A 442 27.38 -8.61 -6.80
N ASN A 443 26.87 -8.43 -5.59
CA ASN A 443 27.32 -7.36 -4.71
C ASN A 443 28.67 -7.69 -4.06
N SER A 444 28.86 -8.96 -3.65
CA SER A 444 30.11 -9.48 -3.10
C SER A 444 30.09 -11.01 -3.09
N ALA A 445 31.26 -11.63 -3.10
CA ALA A 445 31.42 -13.08 -2.97
C ALA A 445 32.43 -13.40 -1.83
N PRO A 446 32.02 -13.18 -0.55
CA PRO A 446 32.89 -13.43 0.61
C PRO A 446 33.16 -14.93 0.81
N VAL A 447 34.27 -15.22 1.48
CA VAL A 447 34.59 -16.58 1.94
C VAL A 447 33.88 -16.87 3.25
N ILE A 448 33.19 -17.99 3.34
CA ILE A 448 32.57 -18.48 4.57
C ILE A 448 33.66 -18.86 5.58
N ARG A 449 33.82 -18.09 6.64
CA ARG A 449 34.84 -18.33 7.67
C ARG A 449 34.39 -19.27 8.77
N SER A 450 33.09 -19.26 9.07
CA SER A 450 32.48 -20.08 10.12
C SER A 450 31.02 -20.30 9.83
N LYS A 451 30.41 -21.22 10.52
CA LYS A 451 28.99 -21.45 10.53
C LYS A 451 28.24 -20.17 10.95
N ILE A 452 27.30 -19.70 10.14
CA ILE A 452 26.54 -18.45 10.33
C ILE A 452 25.07 -18.81 10.55
N GLY A 453 24.51 -18.36 11.66
CA GLY A 453 23.10 -18.61 11.99
C GLY A 453 22.17 -17.46 11.59
N SER A 454 21.52 -16.85 12.57
CA SER A 454 20.41 -15.91 12.36
C SER A 454 20.78 -14.53 11.83
N ARG A 455 22.06 -14.17 11.80
CA ARG A 455 22.53 -12.83 11.37
C ARG A 455 23.69 -12.94 10.39
N ALA A 456 23.61 -12.18 9.30
CA ALA A 456 24.69 -11.99 8.35
C ALA A 456 24.90 -10.49 8.07
N SER A 457 26.04 -10.14 7.50
CA SER A 457 26.35 -8.76 7.11
C SER A 457 26.70 -8.70 5.62
N ILE A 458 26.06 -7.78 4.91
CA ILE A 458 26.33 -7.48 3.51
C ILE A 458 27.24 -6.24 3.48
N THR A 459 28.50 -6.44 3.12
CA THR A 459 29.44 -5.33 2.97
C THR A 459 29.20 -4.64 1.63
N LEU A 460 29.08 -3.31 1.68
CA LEU A 460 28.99 -2.51 0.46
C LEU A 460 30.36 -2.33 -0.15
N GLY A 461 30.42 -2.33 -1.48
CA GLY A 461 31.68 -2.16 -2.21
C GLY A 461 32.41 -0.87 -1.85
N ALA A 462 33.65 -0.72 -2.33
CA ALA A 462 34.45 0.45 -2.06
C ALA A 462 33.85 1.72 -2.67
N GLY A 463 33.62 2.77 -1.85
CA GLY A 463 33.04 4.06 -2.24
C GLY A 463 33.36 5.15 -1.22
N ASP A 464 32.92 6.38 -1.51
CA ASP A 464 32.93 7.49 -0.57
C ASP A 464 32.01 7.17 0.61
N PRO A 465 32.38 7.44 1.88
CA PRO A 465 31.57 7.14 3.06
C PRO A 465 30.13 7.69 3.01
N GLU A 466 29.91 8.88 2.44
CA GLU A 466 28.57 9.45 2.28
C GLU A 466 27.73 8.65 1.27
N GLN A 467 28.34 8.24 0.15
CA GLN A 467 27.69 7.41 -0.86
C GLN A 467 27.40 6.00 -0.33
N GLN A 468 28.34 5.40 0.41
CA GLN A 468 28.15 4.10 1.05
C GLN A 468 27.00 4.16 2.07
N LEU A 469 26.93 5.21 2.89
CA LEU A 469 25.84 5.38 3.85
C LEU A 469 24.49 5.54 3.14
N ALA A 470 24.44 6.31 2.05
CA ALA A 470 23.22 6.47 1.26
C ALA A 470 22.76 5.13 0.67
N GLN A 471 23.70 4.38 0.06
CA GLN A 471 23.42 3.04 -0.49
C GLN A 471 23.02 2.04 0.60
N ALA A 472 23.67 2.09 1.78
CA ALA A 472 23.34 1.22 2.91
C ALA A 472 21.90 1.47 3.40
N LYS A 473 21.52 2.74 3.56
CA LYS A 473 20.15 3.12 3.98
C LYS A 473 19.11 2.71 2.95
N GLU A 474 19.41 2.87 1.68
CA GLU A 474 18.51 2.47 0.62
C GLU A 474 18.35 0.94 0.58
N LEU A 475 19.44 0.20 0.70
CA LEU A 475 19.43 -1.26 0.78
C LEU A 475 18.68 -1.75 2.04
N GLU A 476 18.86 -1.10 3.19
CA GLU A 476 18.12 -1.38 4.42
C GLU A 476 16.61 -1.28 4.19
N ILE A 477 16.14 -0.16 3.60
CA ILE A 477 14.72 0.07 3.30
C ILE A 477 14.18 -1.03 2.39
N VAL A 478 14.93 -1.33 1.34
CA VAL A 478 14.56 -2.29 0.31
C VAL A 478 14.46 -3.71 0.87
N LEU A 479 15.47 -4.16 1.62
CA LEU A 479 15.47 -5.48 2.25
C LEU A 479 14.41 -5.63 3.35
N ARG A 480 14.18 -4.57 4.13
CA ARG A 480 13.18 -4.55 5.19
C ARG A 480 11.74 -4.53 4.66
N SER A 481 11.52 -3.86 3.54
CA SER A 481 10.22 -3.84 2.88
C SER A 481 9.89 -5.15 2.14
N GLY A 482 10.90 -5.96 1.84
CA GLY A 482 10.80 -7.23 1.11
C GLY A 482 10.98 -7.09 -0.40
N ALA A 483 11.21 -8.25 -1.04
CA ALA A 483 11.35 -8.35 -2.47
C ALA A 483 10.01 -8.12 -3.19
N LEU A 484 10.08 -7.59 -4.40
CA LEU A 484 8.94 -7.58 -5.30
C LEU A 484 8.73 -8.99 -5.88
N PRO A 485 7.49 -9.49 -5.92
CA PRO A 485 7.20 -10.84 -6.45
C PRO A 485 7.40 -10.96 -7.96
N ALA A 486 7.46 -9.83 -8.64
CA ALA A 486 7.77 -9.69 -10.05
C ALA A 486 8.35 -8.29 -10.29
N PRO A 487 9.15 -8.10 -11.35
CA PRO A 487 9.60 -6.77 -11.75
C PRO A 487 8.42 -5.84 -12.02
N ILE A 488 8.64 -4.56 -11.78
CA ILE A 488 7.67 -3.52 -12.10
C ILE A 488 8.28 -2.56 -13.12
N SER A 489 7.56 -2.27 -14.17
CA SER A 489 7.93 -1.30 -15.20
C SER A 489 7.10 -0.03 -15.08
N MET A 490 7.73 1.13 -15.22
CA MET A 490 7.02 2.41 -15.18
C MET A 490 6.28 2.63 -16.50
N SER A 491 4.95 2.59 -16.47
CA SER A 491 4.11 2.77 -17.65
C SER A 491 3.71 4.22 -17.87
N ASN A 492 3.56 5.02 -16.81
CA ASN A 492 3.22 6.43 -16.94
C ASN A 492 3.75 7.26 -15.77
N GLU A 493 4.15 8.49 -16.07
CA GLU A 493 4.52 9.50 -15.10
C GLU A 493 3.77 10.80 -15.42
N SER A 494 3.16 11.39 -14.40
CA SER A 494 2.46 12.67 -14.52
C SER A 494 2.84 13.56 -13.35
N LEU A 495 3.41 14.72 -13.66
CA LEU A 495 3.72 15.75 -12.67
C LEU A 495 2.61 16.80 -12.67
N ILE A 496 1.97 17.00 -11.52
CA ILE A 496 0.93 18.01 -11.33
C ILE A 496 1.56 19.20 -10.63
N GLY A 497 1.70 20.30 -11.35
CA GLY A 497 2.31 21.52 -10.79
C GLY A 497 1.42 22.13 -9.71
N PRO A 498 2.01 22.70 -8.64
CA PRO A 498 1.27 23.29 -7.52
C PRO A 498 0.43 24.51 -7.91
N SER A 499 0.81 25.23 -8.98
CA SER A 499 0.05 26.36 -9.51
C SER A 499 -1.30 25.93 -10.08
N LEU A 500 -1.34 24.79 -10.79
CA LEU A 500 -2.56 24.25 -11.38
C LEU A 500 -3.56 23.81 -10.31
N GLY A 501 -3.06 23.21 -9.23
CA GLY A 501 -3.86 22.85 -8.06
C GLY A 501 -4.46 24.09 -7.36
N ARG A 502 -3.65 25.10 -7.08
CA ARG A 502 -4.10 26.35 -6.40
C ARG A 502 -5.16 27.10 -7.19
N ASP A 503 -5.02 27.21 -8.50
CA ASP A 503 -6.00 27.89 -9.34
C ASP A 503 -7.32 27.12 -9.40
N SER A 504 -7.26 25.80 -9.54
CA SER A 504 -8.42 24.90 -9.53
C SER A 504 -9.16 24.93 -8.19
N ILE A 505 -8.43 24.91 -7.05
CA ILE A 505 -9.01 25.10 -5.72
C ILE A 505 -9.71 26.45 -5.62
N GLY A 506 -8.99 27.52 -6.01
CA GLY A 506 -9.53 28.88 -5.92
C GLY A 506 -10.84 29.02 -6.68
N GLN A 507 -10.92 28.48 -7.89
CA GLN A 507 -12.14 28.49 -8.70
C GLN A 507 -13.22 27.57 -8.12
N GLY A 508 -12.87 26.34 -7.69
CA GLY A 508 -13.81 25.38 -7.11
C GLY A 508 -14.43 25.89 -5.80
N VAL A 509 -13.61 26.42 -4.89
CA VAL A 509 -14.09 27.00 -3.61
C VAL A 509 -14.94 28.26 -3.85
N LYS A 510 -14.51 29.16 -4.77
CA LYS A 510 -15.33 30.32 -5.12
C LYS A 510 -16.69 29.90 -5.70
N GLY A 511 -16.70 28.94 -6.63
CA GLY A 511 -17.95 28.39 -7.20
C GLY A 511 -18.85 27.78 -6.15
N MET A 512 -18.31 26.99 -5.24
CA MET A 512 -19.05 26.41 -4.11
C MET A 512 -19.62 27.49 -3.19
N LEU A 513 -18.82 28.50 -2.80
CA LEU A 513 -19.29 29.58 -1.91
C LEU A 513 -20.37 30.42 -2.56
N VAL A 514 -20.22 30.79 -3.84
CA VAL A 514 -21.24 31.56 -4.58
C VAL A 514 -22.51 30.75 -4.76
N GLY A 515 -22.40 29.49 -5.22
CA GLY A 515 -23.56 28.61 -5.41
C GLY A 515 -24.31 28.37 -4.10
N SER A 516 -23.59 28.02 -3.03
CA SER A 516 -24.19 27.81 -1.70
C SER A 516 -24.82 29.09 -1.15
N GLY A 517 -24.13 30.22 -1.29
CA GLY A 517 -24.66 31.53 -0.87
C GLY A 517 -25.96 31.91 -1.56
N LEU A 518 -26.06 31.65 -2.87
CA LEU A 518 -27.31 31.88 -3.63
C LEU A 518 -28.44 30.97 -3.13
N VAL A 519 -28.18 29.69 -2.87
CA VAL A 519 -29.19 28.75 -2.38
C VAL A 519 -29.66 29.14 -0.98
N LEU A 520 -28.76 29.44 -0.05
CA LEU A 520 -29.09 29.89 1.31
C LEU A 520 -29.89 31.21 1.27
N CYS A 521 -29.48 32.16 0.45
CA CYS A 521 -30.24 33.43 0.26
C CYS A 521 -31.66 33.17 -0.25
N PHE A 522 -31.79 32.30 -1.25
CA PHE A 522 -33.10 31.91 -1.77
C PHE A 522 -33.98 31.29 -0.68
N MET A 523 -33.42 30.40 0.17
CA MET A 523 -34.17 29.76 1.25
C MET A 523 -34.71 30.77 2.26
N VAL A 524 -33.92 31.77 2.66
CA VAL A 524 -34.38 32.83 3.57
C VAL A 524 -35.45 33.70 2.92
N ILE A 525 -35.26 34.10 1.66
CA ILE A 525 -36.22 34.96 0.95
C ILE A 525 -37.56 34.23 0.73
N TYR A 526 -37.53 32.97 0.31
CA TYR A 526 -38.73 32.23 -0.07
C TYR A 526 -39.49 31.64 1.13
N TYR A 527 -38.75 31.02 2.09
CA TYR A 527 -39.35 30.34 3.24
C TYR A 527 -39.32 31.16 4.54
N HIS A 528 -38.70 32.34 4.53
CA HIS A 528 -38.60 33.25 5.69
C HIS A 528 -37.98 32.55 6.92
N LYS A 529 -38.70 32.50 8.06
CA LYS A 529 -38.15 31.91 9.30
C LYS A 529 -37.88 30.41 9.19
N SER A 530 -38.67 29.66 8.45
CA SER A 530 -38.40 28.24 8.24
C SER A 530 -37.18 28.01 7.30
N GLY A 531 -36.92 28.98 6.40
CA GLY A 531 -35.68 29.01 5.60
C GLY A 531 -34.44 29.13 6.46
N ILE A 532 -34.46 30.02 7.47
CA ILE A 532 -33.33 30.15 8.42
C ILE A 532 -33.08 28.83 9.17
N VAL A 533 -34.16 28.12 9.57
CA VAL A 533 -34.00 26.79 10.21
C VAL A 533 -33.36 25.79 9.27
N ALA A 534 -33.77 25.78 8.00
CA ALA A 534 -33.17 24.95 6.97
C ALA A 534 -31.68 25.29 6.74
N ASP A 535 -31.33 26.58 6.68
CA ASP A 535 -29.92 27.02 6.50
C ASP A 535 -29.05 26.61 7.67
N ILE A 536 -29.53 26.74 8.90
CA ILE A 536 -28.80 26.24 10.08
C ILE A 536 -28.59 24.72 9.98
N ALA A 537 -29.57 23.96 9.50
CA ALA A 537 -29.43 22.52 9.31
C ALA A 537 -28.41 22.18 8.21
N VAL A 538 -28.37 22.96 7.12
CA VAL A 538 -27.37 22.80 6.04
C VAL A 538 -25.96 23.12 6.54
N LEU A 539 -25.77 24.19 7.31
CA LEU A 539 -24.48 24.52 7.91
C LEU A 539 -24.03 23.42 8.90
N PHE A 540 -24.97 22.89 9.67
CA PHE A 540 -24.68 21.77 10.57
C PHE A 540 -24.36 20.48 9.79
N ASN A 541 -25.04 20.22 8.68
CA ASN A 541 -24.70 19.11 7.78
C ASN A 541 -23.25 19.22 7.28
N LEU A 542 -22.87 20.38 6.78
CA LEU A 542 -21.50 20.63 6.30
C LEU A 542 -20.46 20.41 7.41
N LEU A 543 -20.73 20.95 8.61
CA LEU A 543 -19.84 20.76 9.77
C LEU A 543 -19.70 19.29 10.15
N LEU A 544 -20.81 18.56 10.19
CA LEU A 544 -20.81 17.14 10.54
C LEU A 544 -20.10 16.30 9.48
N GLN A 545 -20.35 16.58 8.20
CA GLN A 545 -19.69 15.93 7.07
C GLN A 545 -18.18 16.14 7.11
N MET A 546 -17.72 17.38 7.29
CA MET A 546 -16.29 17.70 7.42
C MET A 546 -15.67 17.02 8.65
N ALA A 547 -16.39 16.95 9.78
CA ALA A 547 -15.89 16.28 10.97
C ALA A 547 -15.71 14.77 10.77
N ILE A 548 -16.64 14.11 10.09
CA ILE A 548 -16.53 12.68 9.78
C ILE A 548 -15.37 12.43 8.81
N LEU A 549 -15.21 13.25 7.78
CA LEU A 549 -14.09 13.14 6.85
C LEU A 549 -12.73 13.39 7.53
N ALA A 550 -12.66 14.38 8.44
CA ALA A 550 -11.46 14.64 9.23
C ALA A 550 -11.12 13.47 10.16
N TYR A 551 -12.12 12.90 10.83
CA TYR A 551 -11.94 11.73 11.71
C TYR A 551 -11.46 10.49 10.95
N ALA A 552 -11.97 10.29 9.73
CA ALA A 552 -11.53 9.22 8.84
C ALA A 552 -10.17 9.49 8.17
N SER A 553 -9.52 10.63 8.46
CA SER A 553 -8.26 11.07 7.80
C SER A 553 -8.37 11.02 6.26
N ALA A 554 -9.55 11.40 5.74
CA ALA A 554 -9.83 11.32 4.32
C ALA A 554 -9.05 12.37 3.53
N THR A 555 -8.53 11.98 2.38
CA THR A 555 -7.88 12.90 1.43
C THR A 555 -8.94 13.70 0.67
N MET A 556 -8.86 15.02 0.77
CA MET A 556 -9.73 15.92 0.02
C MET A 556 -9.21 16.11 -1.39
N THR A 557 -10.01 15.75 -2.39
CA THR A 557 -9.72 15.92 -3.81
C THR A 557 -10.61 17.01 -4.42
N LEU A 558 -10.27 17.51 -5.62
CA LEU A 558 -11.12 18.49 -6.32
C LEU A 558 -12.54 17.96 -6.56
N PRO A 559 -12.75 16.71 -7.05
CA PRO A 559 -14.08 16.11 -7.09
C PRO A 559 -14.73 15.97 -5.70
N GLY A 560 -13.94 15.75 -4.64
CA GLY A 560 -14.45 15.73 -3.25
C GLY A 560 -15.08 17.08 -2.84
N ILE A 561 -14.48 18.20 -3.22
CA ILE A 561 -15.06 19.55 -3.02
C ILE A 561 -16.38 19.69 -3.81
N CYS A 562 -16.43 19.19 -5.05
CA CYS A 562 -17.67 19.15 -5.82
C CYS A 562 -18.76 18.30 -5.13
N GLY A 563 -18.37 17.18 -4.49
CA GLY A 563 -19.25 16.36 -3.67
C GLY A 563 -19.84 17.13 -2.47
N LEU A 564 -19.03 17.96 -1.79
CA LEU A 564 -19.53 18.85 -0.74
C LEU A 564 -20.56 19.84 -1.28
N ALA A 565 -20.30 20.46 -2.43
CA ALA A 565 -21.24 21.40 -3.05
C ALA A 565 -22.57 20.71 -3.43
N LEU A 566 -22.50 19.49 -3.98
CA LEU A 566 -23.66 18.70 -4.32
C LEU A 566 -24.50 18.34 -3.09
N THR A 567 -23.85 17.93 -1.99
CA THR A 567 -24.56 17.57 -0.75
C THR A 567 -25.23 18.76 -0.08
N ILE A 568 -24.73 19.99 -0.24
CA ILE A 568 -25.43 21.20 0.19
C ILE A 568 -26.77 21.31 -0.55
N GLY A 569 -26.79 21.14 -1.87
CA GLY A 569 -28.02 21.16 -2.67
C GLY A 569 -29.05 20.10 -2.23
N MET A 570 -28.59 18.85 -2.04
CA MET A 570 -29.47 17.76 -1.58
C MET A 570 -29.99 17.96 -0.15
N SER A 571 -29.18 18.56 0.73
CA SER A 571 -29.62 18.87 2.10
C SER A 571 -30.71 19.94 2.12
N VAL A 572 -30.63 20.91 1.21
CA VAL A 572 -31.67 21.93 1.03
C VAL A 572 -32.96 21.29 0.51
N ASP A 573 -32.85 20.38 -0.48
CA ASP A 573 -34.02 19.71 -1.07
C ASP A 573 -34.88 18.96 -0.04
N ALA A 574 -34.26 18.24 0.89
CA ALA A 574 -34.95 17.58 1.99
C ALA A 574 -35.77 18.59 2.83
N ASN A 575 -35.21 19.76 3.12
CA ASN A 575 -35.87 20.81 3.88
C ASN A 575 -36.99 21.50 3.08
N VAL A 576 -36.81 21.67 1.77
CA VAL A 576 -37.84 22.19 0.86
C VAL A 576 -39.02 21.26 0.84
N LEU A 577 -38.83 19.95 0.65
CA LEU A 577 -39.89 18.96 0.64
C LEU A 577 -40.71 18.99 1.95
N ILE A 578 -40.04 19.08 3.09
CA ILE A 578 -40.72 19.19 4.39
C ILE A 578 -41.54 20.49 4.48
N ASN A 579 -40.95 21.64 4.12
CA ASN A 579 -41.62 22.93 4.20
C ASN A 579 -42.81 23.02 3.26
N GLU A 580 -42.68 22.57 2.01
CA GLU A 580 -43.83 22.56 1.07
C GLU A 580 -44.93 21.62 1.54
N ARG A 581 -44.57 20.45 2.09
CA ARG A 581 -45.61 19.55 2.64
C ARG A 581 -46.31 20.14 3.85
N ILE A 582 -45.62 20.82 4.75
CA ILE A 582 -46.23 21.55 5.86
C ILE A 582 -47.17 22.64 5.31
N ARG A 583 -46.75 23.37 4.27
CA ARG A 583 -47.52 24.41 3.61
C ARG A 583 -48.80 23.89 2.97
N GLU A 584 -48.72 22.74 2.30
CA GLU A 584 -49.93 22.06 1.75
C GLU A 584 -50.92 21.68 2.84
N GLU A 585 -50.45 21.10 3.94
CA GLU A 585 -51.32 20.71 5.05
C GLU A 585 -51.95 21.92 5.76
N LEU A 586 -51.24 23.05 5.83
CA LEU A 586 -51.81 24.31 6.35
C LEU A 586 -52.86 24.89 5.41
N ARG A 587 -52.64 24.86 4.08
CA ARG A 587 -53.63 25.28 3.08
C ARG A 587 -54.87 24.39 3.10
N ALA A 588 -54.74 23.13 3.46
CA ALA A 588 -55.84 22.19 3.66
C ALA A 588 -56.63 22.44 4.97
N GLY A 589 -56.29 23.51 5.73
CA GLY A 589 -57.00 23.93 6.94
C GLY A 589 -56.65 23.16 8.21
N ARG A 590 -55.55 22.41 8.22
CA ARG A 590 -55.08 21.71 9.44
C ARG A 590 -54.49 22.70 10.44
N SER A 591 -54.56 22.38 11.72
CA SER A 591 -53.88 23.15 12.76
C SER A 591 -52.34 23.08 12.55
N VAL A 592 -51.64 24.13 12.95
CA VAL A 592 -50.19 24.24 12.81
C VAL A 592 -49.43 22.99 13.31
N ARG A 593 -49.87 22.47 14.46
CA ARG A 593 -49.28 21.26 15.05
C ARG A 593 -49.50 20.00 14.18
N ALA A 594 -50.75 19.81 13.72
CA ALA A 594 -51.09 18.68 12.87
C ALA A 594 -50.42 18.78 11.49
N ALA A 595 -50.27 20.00 10.96
CA ALA A 595 -49.59 20.24 9.69
C ALA A 595 -48.11 19.93 9.77
N VAL A 596 -47.41 20.32 10.84
CA VAL A 596 -45.98 19.96 11.04
C VAL A 596 -45.83 18.45 11.19
N GLU A 597 -46.65 17.79 12.01
CA GLU A 597 -46.59 16.34 12.22
C GLU A 597 -46.84 15.56 10.91
N ALA A 598 -47.87 15.95 10.16
CA ALA A 598 -48.18 15.35 8.85
C ALA A 598 -47.13 15.68 7.78
N GLY A 599 -46.56 16.89 7.78
CA GLY A 599 -45.54 17.33 6.86
C GLY A 599 -44.27 16.47 6.95
N TYR A 600 -43.73 16.30 8.16
CA TYR A 600 -42.60 15.43 8.39
C TYR A 600 -42.88 13.96 8.06
N GLY A 601 -44.06 13.44 8.49
CA GLY A 601 -44.41 12.05 8.26
C GLY A 601 -44.58 11.69 6.78
N LYS A 602 -45.19 12.58 5.99
CA LYS A 602 -45.44 12.34 4.56
C LYS A 602 -44.21 12.65 3.68
N ALA A 603 -43.42 13.65 4.04
CA ALA A 603 -42.17 13.98 3.30
C ALA A 603 -41.08 12.92 3.48
N LEU A 604 -41.07 12.24 4.63
CA LEU A 604 -39.99 11.29 4.98
C LEU A 604 -39.82 10.19 3.92
N SER A 605 -40.91 9.60 3.41
CA SER A 605 -40.85 8.55 2.39
C SER A 605 -40.10 9.04 1.13
N SER A 606 -40.53 10.19 0.58
CA SER A 606 -39.93 10.75 -0.63
C SER A 606 -38.46 11.16 -0.43
N ILE A 607 -38.13 11.69 0.77
CA ILE A 607 -36.74 12.04 1.11
C ILE A 607 -35.88 10.80 1.17
N VAL A 608 -36.31 9.74 1.86
CA VAL A 608 -35.57 8.49 1.99
C VAL A 608 -35.38 7.84 0.63
N ASP A 609 -36.43 7.77 -0.21
CA ASP A 609 -36.34 7.16 -1.54
C ASP A 609 -35.31 7.86 -2.43
N GLY A 610 -35.30 9.19 -2.46
CA GLY A 610 -34.30 9.97 -3.20
C GLY A 610 -32.89 9.77 -2.66
N HIS A 611 -32.72 9.80 -1.34
CA HIS A 611 -31.41 9.64 -0.70
C HIS A 611 -30.84 8.23 -0.86
N VAL A 612 -31.65 7.18 -0.80
CA VAL A 612 -31.23 5.78 -1.01
C VAL A 612 -30.71 5.57 -2.43
N THR A 613 -31.38 6.15 -3.43
CA THR A 613 -30.91 6.05 -4.84
C THR A 613 -29.50 6.64 -5.03
N VAL A 614 -29.27 7.83 -4.48
CA VAL A 614 -27.96 8.49 -4.58
C VAL A 614 -26.91 7.79 -3.70
N PHE A 615 -27.32 7.26 -2.54
CA PHE A 615 -26.45 6.47 -1.66
C PHE A 615 -25.93 5.21 -2.37
N ILE A 616 -26.79 4.46 -3.06
CA ILE A 616 -26.40 3.28 -3.86
C ILE A 616 -25.41 3.69 -4.95
N SER A 617 -25.68 4.80 -5.66
CA SER A 617 -24.77 5.33 -6.67
C SER A 617 -23.40 5.68 -6.06
N GLY A 618 -23.38 6.29 -4.87
CA GLY A 618 -22.17 6.56 -4.10
C GLY A 618 -21.40 5.30 -3.73
N LEU A 619 -22.07 4.22 -3.30
CA LEU A 619 -21.44 2.93 -3.00
C LEU A 619 -20.78 2.30 -4.22
N ILE A 620 -21.47 2.36 -5.38
CA ILE A 620 -20.90 1.87 -6.65
C ILE A 620 -19.62 2.66 -7.00
N LEU A 621 -19.69 3.99 -6.93
CA LEU A 621 -18.53 4.84 -7.21
C LEU A 621 -17.38 4.62 -6.21
N ALA A 622 -17.68 4.33 -4.93
CA ALA A 622 -16.66 4.01 -3.92
C ALA A 622 -15.99 2.66 -4.18
N SER A 623 -16.75 1.68 -4.69
CA SER A 623 -16.26 0.33 -4.96
C SER A 623 -15.42 0.25 -6.25
N PHE A 624 -15.87 0.89 -7.32
CA PHE A 624 -15.24 0.82 -8.65
C PHE A 624 -14.45 2.08 -9.02
N GLY A 625 -14.57 3.18 -8.27
CA GLY A 625 -13.86 4.42 -8.53
C GLY A 625 -12.37 4.32 -8.18
N ASN A 626 -11.56 5.14 -8.86
CA ASN A 626 -10.12 5.27 -8.60
C ASN A 626 -9.81 6.68 -8.09
N GLY A 627 -8.79 6.81 -7.21
CA GLY A 627 -8.22 8.09 -6.76
C GLY A 627 -9.25 9.19 -6.50
N PRO A 628 -9.29 10.25 -7.33
CA PRO A 628 -10.19 11.39 -7.13
C PRO A 628 -11.68 11.05 -7.11
N VAL A 629 -12.12 10.03 -7.88
CA VAL A 629 -13.53 9.60 -7.93
C VAL A 629 -13.96 8.96 -6.61
N LYS A 630 -13.07 8.22 -5.94
CA LYS A 630 -13.33 7.70 -4.58
C LYS A 630 -13.54 8.82 -3.57
N GLY A 631 -12.73 9.88 -3.64
CA GLY A 631 -12.89 11.06 -2.80
C GLY A 631 -14.28 11.68 -2.93
N PHE A 632 -14.77 11.85 -4.18
CA PHE A 632 -16.13 12.28 -4.45
C PHE A 632 -17.19 11.33 -3.86
N ALA A 633 -17.02 10.02 -4.05
CA ALA A 633 -17.96 9.02 -3.56
C ALA A 633 -18.09 9.03 -2.03
N TYR A 634 -16.97 9.13 -1.30
CA TYR A 634 -16.99 9.20 0.16
C TYR A 634 -17.66 10.48 0.68
N THR A 635 -17.35 11.64 0.06
CA THR A 635 -18.03 12.89 0.43
C THR A 635 -19.52 12.80 0.19
N LEU A 636 -19.94 12.20 -0.92
CA LEU A 636 -21.35 12.01 -1.26
C LEU A 636 -22.07 11.10 -0.25
N ILE A 637 -21.51 9.92 0.05
CA ILE A 637 -22.11 8.95 0.99
C ILE A 637 -22.27 9.57 2.37
N VAL A 638 -21.21 10.19 2.90
CA VAL A 638 -21.21 10.83 4.21
C VAL A 638 -22.22 11.99 4.21
N GLY A 639 -22.23 12.80 3.17
CA GLY A 639 -23.14 13.95 3.05
C GLY A 639 -24.61 13.56 3.04
N ILE A 640 -24.99 12.46 2.36
CA ILE A 640 -26.35 11.94 2.32
C ILE A 640 -26.80 11.50 3.72
N VAL A 641 -25.97 10.74 4.44
CA VAL A 641 -26.28 10.29 5.80
C VAL A 641 -26.44 11.47 6.75
N CYS A 642 -25.54 12.45 6.68
CA CYS A 642 -25.62 13.67 7.47
C CYS A 642 -26.86 14.50 7.13
N SER A 643 -27.23 14.59 5.84
CA SER A 643 -28.38 15.36 5.37
C SER A 643 -29.72 14.78 5.88
N LEU A 644 -29.87 13.45 5.90
CA LEU A 644 -31.04 12.81 6.54
C LEU A 644 -31.13 13.14 8.03
N PHE A 645 -29.99 13.06 8.73
CA PHE A 645 -29.96 13.39 10.16
C PHE A 645 -30.29 14.85 10.41
N THR A 646 -29.65 15.78 9.71
CA THR A 646 -29.85 17.22 9.95
C THR A 646 -31.20 17.72 9.43
N GLY A 647 -31.60 17.32 8.22
CA GLY A 647 -32.84 17.76 7.60
C GLY A 647 -34.09 17.20 8.27
N VAL A 648 -34.08 15.93 8.68
CA VAL A 648 -35.28 15.31 9.27
C VAL A 648 -35.28 15.39 10.79
N PHE A 649 -34.16 15.03 11.44
CA PHE A 649 -34.13 14.91 12.89
C PHE A 649 -33.86 16.25 13.59
N CYS A 650 -32.83 17.03 13.13
CA CYS A 650 -32.46 18.27 13.80
C CYS A 650 -33.49 19.39 13.59
N THR A 651 -34.00 19.58 12.37
CA THR A 651 -34.98 20.61 12.07
C THR A 651 -36.28 20.35 12.82
N ARG A 652 -36.71 19.08 12.98
CA ARG A 652 -37.89 18.71 13.73
C ARG A 652 -37.86 19.20 15.18
N ILE A 653 -36.69 19.19 15.82
CA ILE A 653 -36.54 19.68 17.20
C ILE A 653 -36.88 21.17 17.28
N VAL A 654 -36.46 21.97 16.29
CA VAL A 654 -36.69 23.40 16.20
C VAL A 654 -38.20 23.67 15.95
N PHE A 655 -38.79 22.94 14.99
CA PHE A 655 -40.22 23.07 14.70
C PHE A 655 -41.10 22.63 15.89
N ASP A 656 -40.77 21.52 16.56
CA ASP A 656 -41.45 21.08 17.77
C ASP A 656 -41.41 22.16 18.87
N TYR A 657 -40.24 22.80 19.08
CA TYR A 657 -40.12 23.90 20.03
C TYR A 657 -40.92 25.12 19.60
N TRP A 658 -40.88 25.49 18.31
CA TRP A 658 -41.62 26.62 17.77
C TRP A 658 -43.12 26.47 17.94
N VAL A 659 -43.67 25.29 17.63
CA VAL A 659 -45.10 25.00 17.70
C VAL A 659 -45.59 24.80 19.14
N ARG A 660 -44.85 24.07 19.98
CA ARG A 660 -45.28 23.71 21.35
C ARG A 660 -44.80 24.71 22.40
N GLY A 661 -43.55 25.16 22.28
CA GLY A 661 -42.87 26.02 23.27
C GLY A 661 -43.34 27.47 23.19
N SER A 662 -43.40 28.03 21.99
CA SER A 662 -43.78 29.45 21.78
C SER A 662 -45.29 29.67 21.63
N LYS A 663 -46.15 28.61 21.64
CA LYS A 663 -47.58 28.67 21.40
C LYS A 663 -47.95 29.47 20.13
N ALA A 664 -47.12 29.34 19.08
CA ALA A 664 -47.29 30.09 17.84
C ALA A 664 -48.64 29.76 17.19
N LYS A 665 -49.43 30.78 16.98
CA LYS A 665 -50.73 30.66 16.28
C LYS A 665 -50.53 30.65 14.76
N ARG A 666 -49.40 31.09 14.26
CA ARG A 666 -49.02 31.17 12.84
C ARG A 666 -47.63 30.65 12.63
N LEU A 667 -47.40 29.96 11.53
CA LEU A 667 -46.12 29.43 11.10
C LEU A 667 -45.64 30.14 9.83
N SER A 668 -44.39 30.59 9.82
CA SER A 668 -43.81 31.27 8.66
C SER A 668 -43.06 30.26 7.78
N VAL A 669 -43.75 29.75 6.75
CA VAL A 669 -43.26 28.75 5.78
C VAL A 669 -43.49 29.24 4.34
N GLY A 670 -42.94 30.43 3.99
CA GLY A 670 -43.17 31.05 2.68
C GLY A 670 -44.51 31.77 2.57
N GLY A 671 -44.94 32.35 3.65
CA GLY A 671 -46.21 33.07 3.92
C GLY A 671 -46.52 32.95 5.40
N GLU A 672 -47.35 33.81 5.91
CA GLU A 672 -47.91 33.66 7.26
C GLU A 672 -49.24 32.89 7.17
N PHE A 673 -49.25 31.66 7.60
CA PHE A 673 -50.42 30.79 7.67
C PHE A 673 -50.88 30.60 9.12
#